data_31410db91756ba12cd4d56f352c654d4
#
_entry.id   31410db91756ba12cd4d56f352c654d4
#
_cell.length_a   1.000
_cell.length_b   1.000
_cell.length_c   1.000
_cell.angle_alpha   90.00
_cell.angle_beta   90.00
_cell.angle_gamma   90.00
#
_symmetry.space_group_name_H-M   'P 1'
#
loop_
_entity.id
_entity.type
_entity.pdbx_description
1 polymer ?
#
loop_
_entity_poly.entity_id
_entity_poly.type
_entity_poly.pdbx_seq_one_letter_code
_entity_poly.pdbx_strand_id
1 'polypeptide(L)'
;MIGQAETQPVVRALVLRAPGINCERETAHACRLAGFATDLLHINQLVREPERLLDYAFLVIPGGFSYGDDLGAGTLLAKQLTLHLGPQLQRFIEEGRPVLGICNGFQVLVRAGLLPGAINNESGRANAQNASLTENASARFECRWVRLAPQRSICIFTRGIDTPIELPVAHGEGQFVLADETLLLRLQDNGQIAFTYAPQSGEQSDIVLYPDNPNGSLGNVAGICNAQGNVFGLMPHPERFVHALQHPQRRIAPDGYGDGLRIFKNAYEYARINRVPGPVVSTRPPARGGPTIPDTPDERGGWGMGAYIVGPPLAGGLVDVGGLGAAALVDAVGMVDAAGTEVAGEGAYAASGVDIAAAERAKVLMQEAVRAAQGPEVLAGMGAFAGVFSATRLGDMRRPALVASTDGVGTKTLLTVQAGRYDTIGYDLVHHSVNDLLAQGARPLFFMDYLAMGRLDPVHAAAIVQSVANACKEVGCALLGGETAEMPDVYLPGAFDLAGTIVGVVEQDEIINGASIQPGDVVLGLRSNGLHTNGYSLARRVFAPYPLDTVFPELGEPLIDALLRPHRCYLSEVQALRDSFREAGRAGTIKGIAHITGGAFAGNIARILPVGTRAIIETSAWDVPPLFALIARLGDVERAEMYRAFNMGIGLALILAPPDAEQACRLLPELLPIGAITTGAGVEVR
;
A
#
# COMPACT_ATOMS: atom_id res chain seq x y z
N MET A 1 26.04 -14.21 54.44
CA MET A 1 26.43 -14.38 53.03
C MET A 1 25.16 -14.23 52.21
N ILE A 2 24.94 -13.05 51.67
CA ILE A 2 23.79 -12.75 50.79
C ILE A 2 24.25 -13.21 49.41
N GLY A 3 23.59 -14.27 48.88
CA GLY A 3 23.88 -14.78 47.55
C GLY A 3 23.65 -13.69 46.50
N GLN A 4 24.69 -13.41 45.71
CA GLN A 4 24.58 -12.64 44.50
C GLN A 4 23.61 -13.38 43.55
N ALA A 5 22.46 -12.82 43.28
CA ALA A 5 21.60 -13.26 42.19
C ALA A 5 22.39 -13.07 40.89
N GLU A 6 22.80 -14.16 40.26
CA GLU A 6 23.34 -14.13 38.89
C GLU A 6 22.28 -13.47 37.98
N THR A 7 22.57 -12.27 37.54
CA THR A 7 21.78 -11.61 36.49
C THR A 7 21.88 -12.45 35.22
N GLN A 8 20.79 -13.10 34.82
CA GLN A 8 20.75 -13.86 33.58
C GLN A 8 21.10 -12.92 32.41
N PRO A 9 21.94 -13.33 31.45
CA PRO A 9 22.31 -12.50 30.34
C PRO A 9 21.07 -12.17 29.50
N VAL A 10 20.90 -10.89 29.18
CA VAL A 10 19.77 -10.39 28.38
C VAL A 10 19.91 -10.90 26.93
N VAL A 11 18.96 -11.71 26.47
CA VAL A 11 18.92 -12.21 25.08
C VAL A 11 18.24 -11.18 24.20
N ARG A 12 18.97 -10.62 23.22
CA ARG A 12 18.49 -9.54 22.35
C ARG A 12 18.00 -10.06 21.00
N ALA A 13 16.85 -9.55 20.55
CA ALA A 13 16.33 -9.79 19.20
C ALA A 13 16.36 -8.49 18.38
N LEU A 14 16.67 -8.62 17.10
CA LEU A 14 16.55 -7.58 16.12
C LEU A 14 15.35 -7.88 15.21
N VAL A 15 14.40 -6.96 15.14
CA VAL A 15 13.33 -6.94 14.14
C VAL A 15 13.68 -5.90 13.09
N LEU A 16 13.83 -6.34 11.84
CA LEU A 16 14.28 -5.50 10.75
C LEU A 16 13.13 -4.60 10.26
N ARG A 17 13.45 -3.34 9.98
CA ARG A 17 12.57 -2.39 9.28
C ARG A 17 13.14 -2.05 7.91
N ALA A 18 12.28 -1.98 6.90
CA ALA A 18 12.59 -1.47 5.58
C ALA A 18 11.32 -0.81 5.00
N PRO A 19 11.44 0.05 3.97
CA PRO A 19 10.26 0.60 3.30
C PRO A 19 9.30 -0.52 2.87
N GLY A 20 8.00 -0.37 3.19
CA GLY A 20 6.95 -1.35 2.87
C GLY A 20 6.81 -2.52 3.86
N ILE A 21 7.70 -2.70 4.83
CA ILE A 21 7.46 -3.59 5.97
C ILE A 21 6.40 -2.94 6.87
N ASN A 22 5.37 -3.71 7.24
CA ASN A 22 4.25 -3.22 8.06
C ASN A 22 3.91 -4.11 9.25
N CYS A 23 4.58 -5.26 9.42
CA CYS A 23 4.37 -6.20 10.53
C CYS A 23 5.45 -6.11 11.63
N GLU A 24 6.30 -5.07 11.62
CA GLU A 24 7.43 -4.98 12.54
C GLU A 24 7.03 -4.77 14.00
N ARG A 25 5.90 -4.07 14.26
CA ARG A 25 5.45 -3.77 15.63
C ARG A 25 4.86 -4.99 16.32
N GLU A 26 3.95 -5.71 15.65
CA GLU A 26 3.41 -6.97 16.15
C GLU A 26 4.48 -8.05 16.29
N THR A 27 5.45 -8.11 15.36
CA THR A 27 6.60 -9.00 15.44
C THR A 27 7.47 -8.68 16.66
N ALA A 28 7.78 -7.40 16.91
CA ALA A 28 8.53 -6.99 18.09
C ALA A 28 7.77 -7.28 19.38
N HIS A 29 6.44 -7.15 19.38
CA HIS A 29 5.60 -7.53 20.51
C HIS A 29 5.69 -9.05 20.79
N ALA A 30 5.59 -9.88 19.74
CA ALA A 30 5.75 -11.33 19.86
C ALA A 30 7.12 -11.74 20.43
N CYS A 31 8.20 -11.10 19.97
CA CYS A 31 9.55 -11.30 20.51
C CYS A 31 9.64 -10.95 22.01
N ARG A 32 9.07 -9.80 22.43
CA ARG A 32 9.05 -9.41 23.86
C ARG A 32 8.25 -10.39 24.71
N LEU A 33 7.09 -10.83 24.25
CA LEU A 33 6.27 -11.85 24.93
C LEU A 33 7.02 -13.19 25.07
N ALA A 34 7.91 -13.52 24.12
CA ALA A 34 8.75 -14.70 24.18
C ALA A 34 9.92 -14.56 25.17
N GLY A 35 10.27 -13.34 25.59
CA GLY A 35 11.34 -13.06 26.55
C GLY A 35 12.55 -12.29 26.01
N PHE A 36 12.55 -11.91 24.73
CA PHE A 36 13.66 -11.13 24.15
C PHE A 36 13.61 -9.65 24.54
N ALA A 37 14.78 -9.06 24.81
CA ALA A 37 14.95 -7.61 24.68
C ALA A 37 15.02 -7.28 23.17
N THR A 38 14.02 -6.55 22.68
CA THR A 38 13.78 -6.42 21.23
C THR A 38 14.02 -5.01 20.75
N ASP A 39 14.86 -4.85 19.74
CA ASP A 39 15.11 -3.61 19.03
C ASP A 39 14.50 -3.65 17.63
N LEU A 40 14.03 -2.48 17.17
CA LEU A 40 13.58 -2.23 15.81
C LEU A 40 14.65 -1.38 15.11
N LEU A 41 15.33 -1.92 14.09
CA LEU A 41 16.32 -1.16 13.31
C LEU A 41 15.95 -1.12 11.83
N HIS A 42 16.09 0.06 11.26
CA HIS A 42 15.96 0.24 9.82
C HIS A 42 17.19 -0.32 9.09
N ILE A 43 16.99 -0.97 7.94
CA ILE A 43 18.07 -1.58 7.12
C ILE A 43 19.22 -0.60 6.87
N ASN A 44 18.93 0.69 6.65
CA ASN A 44 19.95 1.71 6.41
C ASN A 44 20.89 1.94 7.62
N GLN A 45 20.43 1.65 8.86
CA GLN A 45 21.28 1.75 10.05
C GLN A 45 22.27 0.58 10.08
N LEU A 46 21.82 -0.63 9.71
CA LEU A 46 22.68 -1.80 9.58
C LEU A 46 23.65 -1.66 8.42
N VAL A 47 23.25 -1.07 7.30
CA VAL A 47 24.15 -0.80 6.16
C VAL A 47 25.29 0.15 6.55
N ARG A 48 25.02 1.13 7.43
CA ARG A 48 26.07 2.04 7.95
C ARG A 48 26.98 1.36 8.98
N GLU A 49 26.44 0.46 9.77
CA GLU A 49 27.13 -0.23 10.85
C GLU A 49 26.88 -1.75 10.78
N PRO A 50 27.45 -2.47 9.77
CA PRO A 50 27.13 -3.88 9.51
C PRO A 50 27.40 -4.81 10.71
N GLU A 51 28.49 -4.56 11.46
CA GLU A 51 28.86 -5.35 12.64
C GLU A 51 27.81 -5.31 13.76
N ARG A 52 26.95 -4.31 13.77
CA ARG A 52 25.85 -4.17 14.73
C ARG A 52 24.85 -5.32 14.66
N LEU A 53 24.74 -6.02 13.52
CA LEU A 53 23.94 -7.22 13.39
C LEU A 53 24.39 -8.30 14.39
N LEU A 54 25.68 -8.38 14.66
CA LEU A 54 26.27 -9.38 15.56
C LEU A 54 26.05 -9.08 17.06
N ASP A 55 25.46 -7.92 17.40
CA ASP A 55 25.04 -7.61 18.78
C ASP A 55 23.76 -8.34 19.19
N TYR A 56 23.10 -9.02 18.26
CA TYR A 56 21.82 -9.70 18.48
C TYR A 56 21.96 -11.21 18.46
N ALA A 57 21.12 -11.87 19.26
CA ALA A 57 21.04 -13.32 19.31
C ALA A 57 19.97 -13.88 18.34
N PHE A 58 19.05 -13.04 17.86
CA PHE A 58 17.95 -13.42 16.99
C PHE A 58 17.66 -12.31 15.97
N LEU A 59 17.48 -12.67 14.70
CA LEU A 59 17.08 -11.77 13.62
C LEU A 59 15.70 -12.16 13.12
N VAL A 60 14.77 -11.18 13.03
CA VAL A 60 13.48 -11.38 12.37
C VAL A 60 13.33 -10.41 11.19
N ILE A 61 12.96 -10.96 10.03
CA ILE A 61 12.55 -10.21 8.84
C ILE A 61 11.02 -10.32 8.76
N PRO A 62 10.29 -9.24 9.12
CA PRO A 62 8.83 -9.28 9.19
C PRO A 62 8.14 -9.36 7.84
N GLY A 63 6.82 -9.54 7.89
CA GLY A 63 5.93 -9.42 6.73
C GLY A 63 5.70 -7.97 6.29
N GLY A 64 5.12 -7.83 5.11
CA GLY A 64 4.80 -6.56 4.46
C GLY A 64 4.96 -6.67 2.96
N PHE A 65 5.27 -5.54 2.32
CA PHE A 65 5.53 -5.40 0.88
C PHE A 65 6.82 -4.60 0.71
N SER A 66 7.97 -5.21 1.06
CA SER A 66 9.24 -4.50 1.08
C SER A 66 9.57 -3.88 -0.28
N TYR A 67 9.73 -2.54 -0.30
CA TYR A 67 9.92 -1.73 -1.51
C TYR A 67 8.78 -1.87 -2.53
N GLY A 68 7.52 -2.07 -2.07
CA GLY A 68 6.35 -2.17 -2.94
C GLY A 68 6.29 -3.44 -3.79
N ASP A 69 7.22 -4.40 -3.57
CA ASP A 69 7.39 -5.61 -4.37
C ASP A 69 7.56 -5.34 -5.90
N ASP A 70 8.00 -4.12 -6.27
CA ASP A 70 8.07 -3.61 -7.65
C ASP A 70 8.89 -4.48 -8.63
N LEU A 71 9.83 -5.26 -8.13
CA LEU A 71 10.67 -6.20 -8.91
C LEU A 71 10.41 -7.67 -8.52
N GLY A 72 9.22 -7.94 -7.94
CA GLY A 72 8.85 -9.22 -7.33
C GLY A 72 9.13 -9.24 -5.83
N ALA A 73 8.23 -9.91 -5.11
CA ALA A 73 8.18 -9.86 -3.65
C ALA A 73 9.52 -10.17 -2.96
N GLY A 74 9.94 -9.24 -2.12
CA GLY A 74 11.17 -9.35 -1.33
C GLY A 74 12.49 -9.16 -2.08
N THR A 75 12.49 -8.94 -3.40
CA THR A 75 13.72 -8.93 -4.23
C THR A 75 14.69 -7.82 -3.84
N LEU A 76 14.22 -6.58 -3.68
CA LEU A 76 15.09 -5.44 -3.38
C LEU A 76 15.71 -5.56 -1.98
N LEU A 77 14.93 -5.98 -0.98
CA LEU A 77 15.45 -6.17 0.38
C LEU A 77 16.46 -7.33 0.43
N ALA A 78 16.20 -8.44 -0.28
CA ALA A 78 17.15 -9.54 -0.41
C ALA A 78 18.49 -9.06 -1.00
N LYS A 79 18.45 -8.24 -2.05
CA LYS A 79 19.66 -7.65 -2.65
C LYS A 79 20.41 -6.74 -1.69
N GLN A 80 19.70 -5.89 -0.93
CA GLN A 80 20.33 -5.04 0.09
C GLN A 80 21.02 -5.88 1.18
N LEU A 81 20.35 -6.90 1.69
CA LEU A 81 20.91 -7.79 2.70
C LEU A 81 22.17 -8.51 2.18
N THR A 82 22.11 -9.06 0.97
CA THR A 82 23.25 -9.82 0.41
C THR A 82 24.44 -8.93 0.03
N LEU A 83 24.18 -7.73 -0.55
CA LEU A 83 25.25 -6.84 -1.01
C LEU A 83 25.94 -6.08 0.14
N HIS A 84 25.16 -5.67 1.15
CA HIS A 84 25.70 -4.80 2.21
C HIS A 84 25.94 -5.50 3.54
N LEU A 85 25.24 -6.60 3.82
CA LEU A 85 25.33 -7.33 5.09
C LEU A 85 25.73 -8.80 4.88
N GLY A 86 26.02 -9.22 3.66
CA GLY A 86 26.29 -10.61 3.31
C GLY A 86 27.28 -11.33 4.24
N PRO A 87 28.49 -10.80 4.47
CA PRO A 87 29.47 -11.42 5.37
C PRO A 87 28.98 -11.53 6.82
N GLN A 88 28.35 -10.49 7.35
CA GLN A 88 27.83 -10.49 8.72
C GLN A 88 26.64 -11.43 8.89
N LEU A 89 25.75 -11.46 7.90
CA LEU A 89 24.59 -12.34 7.88
C LEU A 89 25.02 -13.82 7.76
N GLN A 90 25.99 -14.10 6.90
CA GLN A 90 26.58 -15.44 6.79
C GLN A 90 27.20 -15.90 8.11
N ARG A 91 28.01 -15.03 8.74
CA ARG A 91 28.61 -15.30 10.05
C ARG A 91 27.54 -15.50 11.13
N PHE A 92 26.49 -14.68 11.13
CA PHE A 92 25.35 -14.77 12.07
C PHE A 92 24.71 -16.16 11.99
N ILE A 93 24.47 -16.67 10.77
CA ILE A 93 23.86 -17.98 10.53
C ILE A 93 24.83 -19.11 10.90
N GLU A 94 26.12 -19.03 10.52
CA GLU A 94 27.14 -20.04 10.82
C GLU A 94 27.41 -20.19 12.33
N GLU A 95 27.31 -19.09 13.09
CA GLU A 95 27.36 -19.11 14.55
C GLU A 95 26.12 -19.77 15.19
N GLY A 96 25.17 -20.27 14.39
CA GLY A 96 23.96 -20.94 14.85
C GLY A 96 22.88 -20.00 15.35
N ARG A 97 22.98 -18.68 15.09
CA ARG A 97 21.98 -17.72 15.55
C ARG A 97 20.69 -17.88 14.75
N PRO A 98 19.50 -17.88 15.39
CA PRO A 98 18.23 -18.02 14.71
C PRO A 98 17.90 -16.82 13.81
N VAL A 99 17.32 -17.12 12.63
CA VAL A 99 16.76 -16.14 11.69
C VAL A 99 15.36 -16.58 11.31
N LEU A 100 14.37 -15.68 11.43
CA LEU A 100 12.98 -15.93 11.06
C LEU A 100 12.54 -14.96 9.97
N GLY A 101 12.02 -15.47 8.85
CA GLY A 101 11.35 -14.69 7.81
C GLY A 101 9.86 -15.01 7.78
N ILE A 102 9.02 -13.98 7.91
CA ILE A 102 7.57 -14.11 7.93
C ILE A 102 6.97 -13.51 6.67
N CYS A 103 6.16 -14.26 5.92
CA CYS A 103 5.48 -13.80 4.71
C CYS A 103 6.47 -13.15 3.72
N ASN A 104 6.49 -11.83 3.56
CA ASN A 104 7.49 -11.13 2.75
C ASN A 104 8.94 -11.40 3.24
N GLY A 105 9.16 -11.57 4.55
CA GLY A 105 10.45 -11.98 5.08
C GLY A 105 10.88 -13.38 4.61
N PHE A 106 9.96 -14.31 4.42
CA PHE A 106 10.25 -15.62 3.83
C PHE A 106 10.66 -15.48 2.35
N GLN A 107 9.95 -14.65 1.58
CA GLN A 107 10.33 -14.33 0.19
C GLN A 107 11.74 -13.73 0.12
N VAL A 108 12.08 -12.83 1.03
CA VAL A 108 13.43 -12.24 1.16
C VAL A 108 14.48 -13.32 1.41
N LEU A 109 14.25 -14.24 2.35
CA LEU A 109 15.21 -15.33 2.66
C LEU A 109 15.43 -16.26 1.46
N VAL A 110 14.36 -16.59 0.72
CA VAL A 110 14.46 -17.42 -0.50
C VAL A 110 15.22 -16.66 -1.61
N ARG A 111 14.87 -15.39 -1.85
CA ARG A 111 15.55 -14.54 -2.86
C ARG A 111 17.01 -14.26 -2.53
N ALA A 112 17.37 -14.24 -1.24
CA ALA A 112 18.75 -14.11 -0.78
C ALA A 112 19.56 -15.42 -0.88
N GLY A 113 18.92 -16.54 -1.25
CA GLY A 113 19.56 -17.86 -1.31
C GLY A 113 19.82 -18.50 0.06
N LEU A 114 19.26 -17.94 1.15
CA LEU A 114 19.40 -18.46 2.51
C LEU A 114 18.44 -19.62 2.79
N LEU A 115 17.35 -19.72 2.02
CA LEU A 115 16.41 -20.83 2.03
C LEU A 115 16.19 -21.37 0.62
N PRO A 116 16.13 -22.69 0.47
CA PRO A 116 16.40 -23.75 1.46
C PRO A 116 17.88 -23.90 1.81
N GLY A 117 18.76 -23.00 1.33
CA GLY A 117 20.21 -23.09 1.45
C GLY A 117 20.83 -23.95 0.34
N ALA A 118 22.13 -24.21 0.42
CA ALA A 118 22.83 -25.06 -0.55
C ALA A 118 22.33 -26.51 -0.42
N ILE A 119 21.48 -26.93 -1.34
CA ILE A 119 21.20 -28.35 -1.54
C ILE A 119 22.37 -28.88 -2.39
N ASN A 120 23.17 -29.79 -1.85
CA ASN A 120 24.30 -30.38 -2.56
C ASN A 120 23.82 -31.00 -3.88
N ASN A 121 24.07 -30.32 -4.99
CA ASN A 121 23.86 -30.86 -6.31
C ASN A 121 25.15 -31.59 -6.73
N GLU A 122 25.02 -32.75 -7.34
CA GLU A 122 26.13 -33.51 -7.92
C GLU A 122 26.99 -32.72 -8.93
N SER A 123 26.52 -31.54 -9.38
CA SER A 123 27.17 -30.64 -10.34
C SER A 123 28.06 -29.55 -9.74
N GLY A 124 28.22 -29.45 -8.43
CA GLY A 124 29.16 -28.51 -7.78
C GLY A 124 28.91 -27.01 -8.01
N ARG A 125 27.78 -26.62 -8.57
CA ARG A 125 27.41 -25.19 -8.77
C ARG A 125 26.66 -24.65 -7.56
N ALA A 126 27.37 -23.92 -6.75
CA ALA A 126 26.91 -23.37 -5.47
C ALA A 126 25.87 -22.22 -5.55
N ASN A 127 25.29 -21.88 -6.71
CA ASN A 127 24.47 -20.66 -6.88
C ASN A 127 23.21 -20.84 -7.74
N ALA A 128 22.63 -22.03 -7.86
CA ALA A 128 21.32 -22.16 -8.49
C ALA A 128 20.23 -21.87 -7.45
N GLN A 129 19.38 -20.87 -7.68
CA GLN A 129 18.18 -20.60 -6.92
C GLN A 129 17.19 -21.76 -7.18
N ASN A 130 17.16 -22.74 -6.29
CA ASN A 130 16.39 -23.98 -6.46
C ASN A 130 14.94 -23.88 -6.01
N ALA A 131 14.57 -22.77 -5.33
CA ALA A 131 13.23 -22.52 -4.83
C ALA A 131 12.81 -21.06 -5.10
N SER A 132 11.52 -20.83 -5.22
CA SER A 132 10.94 -19.49 -5.34
C SER A 132 9.59 -19.45 -4.63
N LEU A 133 9.17 -18.23 -4.28
CA LEU A 133 7.79 -17.92 -3.91
C LEU A 133 7.22 -17.07 -5.04
N THR A 134 6.11 -17.52 -5.63
CA THR A 134 5.49 -16.94 -6.82
C THR A 134 4.05 -16.53 -6.52
N GLU A 135 3.39 -15.93 -7.51
CA GLU A 135 1.98 -15.57 -7.44
C GLU A 135 1.12 -16.78 -7.02
N ASN A 136 0.13 -16.54 -6.15
CA ASN A 136 -0.80 -17.58 -5.71
C ASN A 136 -1.48 -18.23 -6.91
N ALA A 137 -1.71 -19.55 -6.86
CA ALA A 137 -2.41 -20.28 -7.93
C ALA A 137 -3.81 -19.73 -8.23
N SER A 138 -4.44 -19.03 -7.27
CA SER A 138 -5.71 -18.33 -7.44
C SER A 138 -5.59 -17.00 -8.20
N ALA A 139 -4.38 -16.48 -8.44
CA ALA A 139 -4.08 -15.14 -8.93
C ALA A 139 -4.77 -14.03 -8.09
N ARG A 140 -5.01 -14.29 -6.80
CA ARG A 140 -5.68 -13.38 -5.87
C ARG A 140 -4.87 -13.22 -4.59
N PHE A 141 -5.08 -12.09 -3.92
CA PHE A 141 -4.61 -11.89 -2.56
C PHE A 141 -5.43 -12.76 -1.60
N GLU A 142 -4.74 -13.65 -0.86
CA GLU A 142 -5.37 -14.56 0.09
C GLU A 142 -5.22 -14.01 1.51
N CYS A 143 -6.36 -13.80 2.19
CA CYS A 143 -6.42 -13.34 3.58
C CYS A 143 -7.40 -14.22 4.35
N ARG A 144 -6.87 -15.21 5.08
CA ARG A 144 -7.68 -16.21 5.81
C ARG A 144 -6.90 -16.90 6.93
N TRP A 145 -7.60 -17.63 7.77
CA TRP A 145 -6.99 -18.57 8.71
C TRP A 145 -6.74 -19.90 8.01
N VAL A 146 -5.57 -20.46 8.26
CA VAL A 146 -5.15 -21.76 7.73
C VAL A 146 -4.71 -22.68 8.85
N ARG A 147 -4.92 -23.97 8.64
CA ARG A 147 -4.43 -25.03 9.52
C ARG A 147 -3.09 -25.54 9.01
N LEU A 148 -2.13 -25.68 9.92
CA LEU A 148 -0.77 -26.11 9.62
C LEU A 148 -0.45 -27.42 10.35
N ALA A 149 -0.05 -28.44 9.62
CA ALA A 149 0.46 -29.68 10.17
C ALA A 149 1.98 -29.60 10.37
N PRO A 150 2.47 -29.77 11.61
CA PRO A 150 3.90 -29.84 11.83
C PRO A 150 4.47 -31.11 11.19
N GLN A 151 5.65 -30.98 10.59
CA GLN A 151 6.38 -32.08 9.98
C GLN A 151 7.54 -32.54 10.88
N ARG A 152 8.01 -33.76 10.66
CA ARG A 152 9.26 -34.20 11.31
C ARG A 152 10.43 -33.38 10.77
N SER A 153 10.82 -32.35 11.51
CA SER A 153 11.76 -31.35 11.05
C SER A 153 12.91 -31.10 12.02
N ILE A 154 14.05 -30.70 11.44
CA ILE A 154 15.23 -30.22 12.17
C ILE A 154 15.07 -28.76 12.62
N CYS A 155 14.01 -28.08 12.21
CA CYS A 155 13.75 -26.67 12.46
C CYS A 155 13.66 -26.38 13.98
N ILE A 156 14.50 -25.48 14.46
CA ILE A 156 14.53 -25.12 15.90
C ILE A 156 13.24 -24.44 16.35
N PHE A 157 12.56 -23.73 15.44
CA PHE A 157 11.34 -22.94 15.71
C PHE A 157 10.10 -23.80 15.93
N THR A 158 10.11 -25.04 15.48
CA THR A 158 8.96 -25.96 15.56
C THR A 158 9.12 -27.06 16.62
N ARG A 159 10.17 -27.02 17.42
CA ARG A 159 10.43 -28.02 18.48
C ARG A 159 9.25 -28.10 19.45
N GLY A 160 8.78 -29.34 19.70
CA GLY A 160 7.65 -29.60 20.61
C GLY A 160 6.30 -29.10 20.11
N ILE A 161 6.18 -28.74 18.83
CA ILE A 161 4.90 -28.49 18.17
C ILE A 161 4.52 -29.79 17.45
N ASP A 162 3.78 -30.67 18.15
CA ASP A 162 3.45 -32.02 17.68
C ASP A 162 1.98 -32.13 17.21
N THR A 163 1.21 -31.05 17.37
CA THR A 163 -0.19 -30.95 16.97
C THR A 163 -0.38 -29.82 15.97
N PRO A 164 -1.35 -29.95 15.03
CA PRO A 164 -1.66 -28.88 14.12
C PRO A 164 -1.96 -27.55 14.84
N ILE A 165 -1.49 -26.46 14.24
CA ILE A 165 -1.70 -25.08 14.71
C ILE A 165 -2.51 -24.31 13.67
N GLU A 166 -3.14 -23.21 14.08
CA GLU A 166 -3.87 -22.32 13.18
C GLU A 166 -3.22 -20.93 13.16
N LEU A 167 -2.94 -20.41 11.96
CA LEU A 167 -2.35 -19.09 11.77
C LEU A 167 -3.05 -18.34 10.62
N PRO A 168 -3.09 -17.01 10.62
CA PRO A 168 -3.59 -16.24 9.50
C PRO A 168 -2.55 -16.12 8.37
N VAL A 169 -3.02 -16.06 7.13
CA VAL A 169 -2.23 -15.68 5.94
C VAL A 169 -2.73 -14.35 5.37
N ALA A 170 -1.82 -13.59 4.72
CA ALA A 170 -2.14 -12.35 4.02
C ALA A 170 -1.08 -12.11 2.92
N HIS A 171 -1.27 -12.67 1.70
CA HIS A 171 -0.28 -12.60 0.63
C HIS A 171 -0.88 -12.75 -0.77
N GLY A 172 -0.26 -12.11 -1.77
CA GLY A 172 -0.53 -12.30 -3.20
C GLY A 172 0.47 -13.27 -3.86
N GLU A 173 1.71 -13.30 -3.36
CA GLU A 173 2.81 -14.16 -3.85
C GLU A 173 3.25 -15.09 -2.73
N GLY A 174 2.56 -16.22 -2.56
CA GLY A 174 2.83 -17.19 -1.48
C GLY A 174 3.08 -18.61 -1.95
N GLN A 175 2.93 -18.88 -3.26
CA GLN A 175 3.08 -20.22 -3.83
C GLN A 175 4.55 -20.67 -3.81
N PHE A 176 4.84 -21.65 -2.99
CA PHE A 176 6.16 -22.27 -2.96
C PHE A 176 6.34 -23.20 -4.16
N VAL A 177 7.39 -22.95 -4.95
CA VAL A 177 7.74 -23.73 -6.13
C VAL A 177 9.23 -24.10 -6.11
N LEU A 178 9.56 -25.23 -6.71
CA LEU A 178 10.93 -25.74 -6.84
C LEU A 178 11.30 -25.86 -8.32
N ALA A 179 12.59 -25.69 -8.64
CA ALA A 179 13.11 -25.83 -9.98
C ALA A 179 12.99 -27.28 -10.49
N ASP A 180 12.96 -28.26 -9.60
CA ASP A 180 12.85 -29.69 -9.87
C ASP A 180 12.04 -30.34 -8.73
N GLU A 181 11.03 -31.14 -9.06
CA GLU A 181 10.20 -31.85 -8.10
C GLU A 181 10.98 -32.85 -7.22
N THR A 182 12.12 -33.37 -7.70
CA THR A 182 12.99 -34.25 -6.89
C THR A 182 13.58 -33.52 -5.67
N LEU A 183 13.65 -32.19 -5.71
CA LEU A 183 14.10 -31.38 -4.57
C LEU A 183 13.12 -31.43 -3.40
N LEU A 184 11.83 -31.65 -3.65
CA LEU A 184 10.82 -31.78 -2.57
C LEU A 184 11.13 -33.00 -1.70
N LEU A 185 11.42 -34.13 -2.31
CA LEU A 185 11.78 -35.35 -1.58
C LEU A 185 13.07 -35.14 -0.76
N ARG A 186 14.06 -34.47 -1.33
CA ARG A 186 15.29 -34.14 -0.60
C ARG A 186 15.04 -33.23 0.60
N LEU A 187 14.17 -32.22 0.47
CA LEU A 187 13.78 -31.36 1.60
C LEU A 187 13.05 -32.15 2.68
N GLN A 188 12.22 -33.11 2.30
CA GLN A 188 11.54 -34.03 3.24
C GLN A 188 12.54 -34.92 3.96
N ASP A 189 13.41 -35.61 3.23
CA ASP A 189 14.42 -36.52 3.78
C ASP A 189 15.40 -35.80 4.72
N ASN A 190 15.78 -34.56 4.38
CA ASN A 190 16.63 -33.72 5.21
C ASN A 190 15.90 -33.11 6.42
N GLY A 191 14.58 -33.27 6.54
CA GLY A 191 13.78 -32.65 7.59
C GLY A 191 13.71 -31.12 7.51
N GLN A 192 13.84 -30.56 6.30
CA GLN A 192 13.82 -29.10 6.09
C GLN A 192 12.40 -28.53 5.92
N ILE A 193 11.37 -29.35 5.66
CA ILE A 193 9.98 -28.92 5.68
C ILE A 193 9.51 -28.89 7.12
N ALA A 194 9.12 -27.71 7.59
CA ALA A 194 8.73 -27.48 8.98
C ALA A 194 7.21 -27.56 9.18
N PHE A 195 6.45 -26.94 8.26
CA PHE A 195 4.99 -26.97 8.25
C PHE A 195 4.46 -27.19 6.84
N THR A 196 3.33 -27.93 6.76
CA THR A 196 2.49 -28.03 5.56
C THR A 196 1.10 -27.49 5.86
N TYR A 197 0.41 -26.96 4.85
CA TYR A 197 -1.02 -26.71 4.92
C TYR A 197 -1.78 -28.01 5.14
N ALA A 198 -2.86 -27.97 5.93
CA ALA A 198 -3.67 -29.12 6.27
C ALA A 198 -5.17 -28.77 6.16
N PRO A 199 -6.04 -29.76 5.84
CA PRO A 199 -7.47 -29.54 5.77
C PRO A 199 -8.06 -29.05 7.09
N GLN A 200 -8.97 -28.08 7.02
CA GLN A 200 -9.73 -27.57 8.18
C GLN A 200 -10.58 -28.67 8.82
N SER A 201 -11.03 -29.68 8.05
CA SER A 201 -11.76 -30.84 8.54
C SER A 201 -10.96 -31.67 9.55
N GLY A 202 -9.63 -31.56 9.56
CA GLY A 202 -8.75 -32.37 10.38
C GLY A 202 -8.45 -33.76 9.79
N GLU A 203 -8.98 -34.09 8.63
CA GLU A 203 -8.63 -35.32 7.91
C GLU A 203 -7.19 -35.24 7.38
N GLN A 204 -6.47 -36.35 7.41
CA GLN A 204 -5.14 -36.41 6.79
C GLN A 204 -5.30 -36.59 5.28
N SER A 205 -4.64 -35.76 4.51
CA SER A 205 -4.61 -35.84 3.05
C SER A 205 -3.22 -35.45 2.53
N ASP A 206 -2.68 -36.23 1.63
CA ASP A 206 -1.42 -35.94 0.94
C ASP A 206 -1.57 -34.79 -0.06
N ILE A 207 -2.80 -34.55 -0.54
CA ILE A 207 -3.14 -33.45 -1.44
C ILE A 207 -4.14 -32.55 -0.73
N VAL A 208 -3.71 -31.32 -0.41
CA VAL A 208 -4.56 -30.29 0.20
C VAL A 208 -4.93 -29.28 -0.89
N LEU A 209 -6.23 -29.26 -1.21
CA LEU A 209 -6.76 -28.37 -2.24
C LEU A 209 -7.11 -26.98 -1.65
N TYR A 210 -7.34 -26.02 -2.52
CA TYR A 210 -7.99 -24.76 -2.17
C TYR A 210 -9.38 -25.05 -1.54
N PRO A 211 -9.77 -24.39 -0.45
CA PRO A 211 -9.16 -23.21 0.18
C PRO A 211 -8.11 -23.50 1.26
N ASP A 212 -7.85 -24.75 1.63
CA ASP A 212 -6.99 -25.13 2.75
C ASP A 212 -5.50 -24.99 2.42
N ASN A 213 -5.08 -25.22 1.15
CA ASN A 213 -3.81 -24.76 0.58
C ASN A 213 -4.08 -23.48 -0.24
N PRO A 214 -4.00 -22.29 0.38
CA PRO A 214 -4.55 -21.06 -0.20
C PRO A 214 -3.78 -20.55 -1.40
N ASN A 215 -2.51 -20.92 -1.52
CA ASN A 215 -1.60 -20.42 -2.56
C ASN A 215 -1.20 -21.48 -3.60
N GLY A 216 -1.62 -22.74 -3.42
CA GLY A 216 -1.27 -23.84 -4.32
C GLY A 216 0.20 -24.28 -4.21
N SER A 217 0.83 -24.11 -3.05
CA SER A 217 2.22 -24.50 -2.79
C SER A 217 2.47 -25.97 -3.07
N LEU A 218 3.57 -26.28 -3.75
CA LEU A 218 4.03 -27.63 -4.05
C LEU A 218 4.23 -28.42 -2.75
N GLY A 219 3.72 -29.67 -2.70
CA GLY A 219 3.79 -30.51 -1.51
C GLY A 219 3.11 -29.91 -0.29
N ASN A 220 2.14 -29.00 -0.48
CA ASN A 220 1.44 -28.23 0.56
C ASN A 220 2.36 -27.43 1.48
N VAL A 221 3.59 -27.12 1.07
CA VAL A 221 4.60 -26.47 1.91
C VAL A 221 4.12 -25.09 2.34
N ALA A 222 4.05 -24.86 3.67
CA ALA A 222 3.76 -23.58 4.29
C ALA A 222 5.01 -22.89 4.87
N GLY A 223 6.05 -23.66 5.23
CA GLY A 223 7.30 -23.14 5.75
C GLY A 223 8.43 -24.17 5.73
N ILE A 224 9.64 -23.66 5.48
CA ILE A 224 10.88 -24.47 5.37
C ILE A 224 12.02 -23.85 6.19
N CYS A 225 13.00 -24.69 6.56
CA CYS A 225 14.24 -24.23 7.18
C CYS A 225 15.46 -24.55 6.30
N ASN A 226 16.61 -23.94 6.64
CA ASN A 226 17.90 -24.30 6.07
C ASN A 226 18.40 -25.67 6.60
N ALA A 227 19.48 -26.18 6.02
CA ALA A 227 20.08 -27.47 6.40
C ALA A 227 20.57 -27.53 7.86
N GLN A 228 20.77 -26.39 8.53
CA GLN A 228 21.15 -26.31 9.95
C GLN A 228 19.93 -26.16 10.89
N GLY A 229 18.74 -25.87 10.34
CA GLY A 229 17.49 -25.69 11.08
C GLY A 229 17.35 -24.36 11.83
N ASN A 230 18.31 -23.43 11.72
CA ASN A 230 18.33 -22.14 12.43
C ASN A 230 17.86 -20.94 11.57
N VAL A 231 17.67 -21.11 10.27
CA VAL A 231 17.00 -20.13 9.40
C VAL A 231 15.65 -20.71 9.01
N PHE A 232 14.56 -20.00 9.28
CA PHE A 232 13.20 -20.46 9.03
C PHE A 232 12.39 -19.42 8.29
N GLY A 233 11.66 -19.84 7.26
CA GLY A 233 10.71 -19.04 6.51
C GLY A 233 9.32 -19.63 6.57
N LEU A 234 8.32 -18.79 6.80
CA LEU A 234 6.92 -19.17 6.98
C LEU A 234 6.01 -18.16 6.27
N MET A 235 5.08 -18.61 5.40
CA MET A 235 4.11 -17.72 4.75
C MET A 235 3.00 -17.22 5.69
N PRO A 236 2.39 -18.07 6.55
CA PRO A 236 1.49 -17.61 7.61
C PRO A 236 2.18 -16.69 8.61
N HIS A 237 1.36 -15.88 9.32
CA HIS A 237 1.78 -14.84 10.26
C HIS A 237 1.68 -15.28 11.74
N PRO A 238 2.74 -15.83 12.35
CA PRO A 238 2.69 -16.25 13.76
C PRO A 238 2.58 -15.07 14.72
N GLU A 239 3.09 -13.88 14.36
CA GLU A 239 3.02 -12.66 15.16
C GLU A 239 1.59 -12.12 15.29
N ARG A 240 0.69 -12.52 14.41
CA ARG A 240 -0.73 -12.14 14.43
C ARG A 240 -1.62 -13.08 15.23
N PHE A 241 -1.05 -14.13 15.80
CA PHE A 241 -1.74 -15.03 16.73
C PHE A 241 -0.86 -15.37 17.94
N VAL A 242 -0.59 -14.38 18.79
CA VAL A 242 0.18 -14.52 20.03
C VAL A 242 -0.71 -14.51 21.29
N HIS A 243 -1.94 -14.01 21.19
CA HIS A 243 -2.96 -14.02 22.23
C HIS A 243 -4.18 -14.81 21.79
N ALA A 244 -4.74 -15.63 22.66
CA ALA A 244 -5.91 -16.47 22.36
C ALA A 244 -7.13 -15.67 21.85
N LEU A 245 -7.30 -14.42 22.28
CA LEU A 245 -8.39 -13.53 21.85
C LEU A 245 -8.28 -13.05 20.39
N GLN A 246 -7.13 -13.19 19.75
CA GLN A 246 -6.94 -12.80 18.34
C GLN A 246 -7.59 -13.79 17.36
N HIS A 247 -7.89 -15.02 17.80
CA HIS A 247 -8.57 -16.00 16.94
C HIS A 247 -10.06 -15.66 16.76
N PRO A 248 -10.63 -15.75 15.54
CA PRO A 248 -12.04 -15.42 15.29
C PRO A 248 -13.04 -16.20 16.15
N GLN A 249 -12.75 -17.47 16.44
CA GLN A 249 -13.57 -18.33 17.29
C GLN A 249 -13.28 -18.14 18.79
N ARG A 250 -12.41 -17.19 19.18
CA ARG A 250 -12.04 -16.93 20.57
C ARG A 250 -11.71 -18.19 21.37
N ARG A 251 -10.91 -19.09 20.80
CA ARG A 251 -10.47 -20.31 21.48
C ARG A 251 -9.60 -19.89 22.67
N ILE A 252 -10.08 -20.12 23.87
CA ILE A 252 -9.34 -19.84 25.10
C ILE A 252 -8.37 -21.00 25.30
N ALA A 253 -7.09 -20.78 24.99
CA ALA A 253 -6.03 -21.67 25.45
C ALA A 253 -5.86 -21.55 26.98
N PRO A 254 -5.51 -22.63 27.70
CA PRO A 254 -5.37 -22.60 29.16
C PRO A 254 -4.36 -21.56 29.66
N ASP A 255 -3.35 -21.22 28.86
CA ASP A 255 -2.30 -20.25 29.15
C ASP A 255 -2.60 -18.83 28.59
N GLY A 256 -3.73 -18.64 27.92
CA GLY A 256 -4.14 -17.35 27.35
C GLY A 256 -3.39 -16.93 26.08
N TYR A 257 -2.46 -17.76 25.57
CA TYR A 257 -1.64 -17.46 24.39
C TYR A 257 -2.16 -18.13 23.12
N GLY A 258 -1.84 -17.52 21.97
CA GLY A 258 -2.09 -18.07 20.65
C GLY A 258 -0.96 -18.99 20.17
N ASP A 259 -1.26 -19.82 19.17
CA ASP A 259 -0.32 -20.83 18.65
C ASP A 259 0.97 -20.24 18.10
N GLY A 260 0.91 -19.04 17.52
CA GLY A 260 2.06 -18.38 16.92
C GLY A 260 3.17 -18.02 17.92
N LEU A 261 2.82 -17.77 19.19
CA LEU A 261 3.82 -17.42 20.21
C LEU A 261 4.82 -18.54 20.47
N ARG A 262 4.43 -19.81 20.26
CA ARG A 262 5.31 -20.98 20.46
C ARG A 262 6.54 -20.92 19.56
N ILE A 263 6.42 -20.41 18.35
CA ILE A 263 7.53 -20.25 17.39
C ILE A 263 8.58 -19.27 17.94
N PHE A 264 8.15 -18.15 18.51
CA PHE A 264 9.05 -17.16 19.13
C PHE A 264 9.66 -17.66 20.44
N LYS A 265 8.89 -18.38 21.26
CA LYS A 265 9.39 -19.00 22.50
C LYS A 265 10.47 -20.04 22.20
N ASN A 266 10.31 -20.85 21.15
CA ASN A 266 11.32 -21.82 20.72
C ASN A 266 12.63 -21.14 20.28
N ALA A 267 12.54 -20.03 19.56
CA ALA A 267 13.71 -19.23 19.20
C ALA A 267 14.41 -18.66 20.45
N TYR A 268 13.64 -18.16 21.42
CA TYR A 268 14.18 -17.63 22.67
C TYR A 268 14.92 -18.71 23.49
N GLU A 269 14.27 -19.84 23.73
CA GLU A 269 14.87 -20.95 24.47
C GLU A 269 16.13 -21.49 23.78
N TYR A 270 16.10 -21.60 22.43
CA TYR A 270 17.27 -22.00 21.68
C TYR A 270 18.42 -21.00 21.84
N ALA A 271 18.18 -19.71 21.69
CA ALA A 271 19.20 -18.67 21.82
C ALA A 271 19.78 -18.60 23.25
N ARG A 272 18.91 -18.78 24.26
CA ARG A 272 19.28 -18.78 25.68
C ARG A 272 20.16 -19.97 26.05
N ILE A 273 19.79 -21.19 25.61
CA ILE A 273 20.50 -22.44 25.99
C ILE A 273 21.84 -22.53 25.27
N ASN A 274 21.92 -22.17 24.01
CA ASN A 274 23.14 -22.30 23.22
C ASN A 274 24.13 -21.16 23.46
N ARG A 275 23.87 -20.29 24.46
CA ARG A 275 24.71 -19.13 24.79
C ARG A 275 25.19 -18.40 23.53
N VAL A 276 24.27 -18.23 22.59
CA VAL A 276 24.56 -17.49 21.36
C VAL A 276 25.20 -16.17 21.78
N PRO A 277 26.42 -15.82 21.28
CA PRO A 277 27.16 -14.68 21.79
C PRO A 277 26.28 -13.42 21.74
N GLY A 278 25.98 -12.85 22.89
CA GLY A 278 25.47 -11.51 23.04
C GLY A 278 26.65 -10.54 23.15
N PRO A 279 26.44 -9.23 23.07
CA PRO A 279 27.53 -8.27 23.12
C PRO A 279 28.37 -8.49 24.37
N VAL A 280 29.68 -8.59 24.17
CA VAL A 280 30.62 -8.27 25.24
C VAL A 280 30.27 -6.83 25.63
N VAL A 281 29.79 -6.61 26.85
CA VAL A 281 29.44 -5.30 27.37
C VAL A 281 30.68 -4.39 27.21
N SER A 282 30.75 -3.70 26.06
CA SER A 282 31.67 -2.60 25.87
C SER A 282 31.16 -1.50 26.79
N THR A 283 31.97 -1.11 27.77
CA THR A 283 31.73 0.03 28.68
C THR A 283 31.80 1.37 27.92
N ARG A 284 31.27 1.45 26.73
CA ARG A 284 31.01 2.74 26.10
C ARG A 284 29.70 3.28 26.64
N PRO A 285 29.71 4.50 27.21
CA PRO A 285 28.46 5.15 27.59
C PRO A 285 27.57 5.29 26.35
N PRO A 286 26.24 5.14 26.47
CA PRO A 286 25.33 5.30 25.36
C PRO A 286 25.53 6.69 24.77
N ALA A 287 25.66 6.77 23.46
CA ALA A 287 25.56 8.03 22.73
C ALA A 287 24.22 8.67 23.12
N ARG A 288 24.26 9.91 23.58
CA ARG A 288 23.07 10.69 23.96
C ARG A 288 22.14 10.77 22.75
N GLY A 289 20.97 10.20 22.86
CA GLY A 289 19.98 10.31 21.80
C GLY A 289 18.81 9.36 21.96
N GLY A 290 17.73 9.84 22.54
CA GLY A 290 16.41 9.24 22.55
C GLY A 290 15.85 8.88 23.92
N PRO A 291 14.68 9.43 24.31
CA PRO A 291 14.10 9.17 25.62
C PRO A 291 13.62 7.73 25.70
N THR A 292 14.08 7.03 26.74
CA THR A 292 13.49 5.79 27.21
C THR A 292 12.07 6.07 27.73
N ILE A 293 11.08 5.43 27.16
CA ILE A 293 9.71 5.41 27.71
C ILE A 293 9.75 4.57 28.99
N PRO A 294 9.29 5.08 30.15
CA PRO A 294 9.21 4.29 31.37
C PRO A 294 8.12 3.23 31.26
N ASP A 295 8.48 1.97 31.47
CA ASP A 295 7.54 0.89 31.68
C ASP A 295 6.93 0.99 33.08
N THR A 296 5.69 1.47 33.19
CA THR A 296 4.81 1.12 34.31
C THR A 296 3.46 0.67 33.74
N PRO A 297 3.00 -0.54 34.07
CA PRO A 297 1.68 -0.99 33.64
C PRO A 297 0.60 -0.28 34.47
N ASP A 298 -0.33 0.41 33.79
CA ASP A 298 -1.58 0.81 34.42
C ASP A 298 -2.53 -0.40 34.46
N GLU A 299 -2.92 -0.80 35.66
CA GLU A 299 -3.78 -1.96 35.94
C GLU A 299 -5.26 -1.75 35.55
N ARG A 300 -5.57 -0.88 34.60
CA ARG A 300 -6.94 -0.71 34.11
C ARG A 300 -6.99 -0.95 32.62
N GLY A 301 -7.38 -2.17 32.25
CA GLY A 301 -7.55 -2.64 30.87
C GLY A 301 -8.49 -1.77 30.03
N GLY A 302 -7.89 -0.91 29.24
CA GLY A 302 -8.54 -0.15 28.19
C GLY A 302 -7.54 0.11 27.08
N TRP A 303 -7.84 -0.36 25.88
CA TRP A 303 -7.07 -0.07 24.68
C TRP A 303 -7.15 1.43 24.38
N GLY A 304 -6.13 2.19 24.76
CA GLY A 304 -5.99 3.58 24.36
C GLY A 304 -5.43 3.67 22.94
N MET A 305 -6.31 3.78 21.94
CA MET A 305 -5.96 4.53 20.74
C MET A 305 -5.68 5.96 21.22
N GLY A 306 -4.51 6.52 20.86
CA GLY A 306 -4.15 7.88 21.18
C GLY A 306 -5.17 8.87 20.61
N ALA A 307 -6.16 9.21 21.42
CA ALA A 307 -7.07 10.29 21.12
C ALA A 307 -6.34 11.59 21.44
N TYR A 308 -6.12 12.41 20.44
CA TYR A 308 -5.71 13.79 20.64
C TYR A 308 -6.82 14.53 21.35
N ILE A 309 -6.50 15.06 22.52
CA ILE A 309 -7.42 15.86 23.33
C ILE A 309 -7.60 17.20 22.62
N VAL A 310 -8.77 17.42 22.04
CA VAL A 310 -9.23 18.75 21.64
C VAL A 310 -10.03 19.31 22.81
N GLY A 311 -9.55 20.41 23.38
CA GLY A 311 -10.23 21.11 24.45
C GLY A 311 -11.63 21.60 24.05
N PRO A 312 -12.51 21.91 25.04
CA PRO A 312 -13.91 22.28 24.80
C PRO A 312 -14.05 23.61 24.05
N PRO A 313 -15.09 23.80 23.24
CA PRO A 313 -15.33 25.04 22.52
C PRO A 313 -15.68 26.19 23.46
N LEU A 314 -14.95 27.28 23.36
CA LEU A 314 -15.32 28.55 23.99
C LEU A 314 -16.49 29.17 23.23
N ALA A 315 -17.63 29.28 23.89
CA ALA A 315 -18.73 30.08 23.44
C ALA A 315 -18.36 31.56 23.55
N GLY A 316 -18.28 32.27 22.44
CA GLY A 316 -18.01 33.70 22.42
C GLY A 316 -18.37 34.34 21.09
N GLY A 317 -19.32 35.28 21.20
CA GLY A 317 -20.05 36.08 20.25
C GLY A 317 -19.38 36.53 18.96
N LEU A 318 -20.22 36.61 17.93
CA LEU A 318 -20.01 37.25 16.65
C LEU A 318 -19.53 38.71 16.81
N VAL A 319 -18.37 39.02 16.26
CA VAL A 319 -18.02 40.39 15.88
C VAL A 319 -17.83 40.41 14.37
N ASP A 320 -18.70 41.14 13.71
CA ASP A 320 -18.67 41.42 12.28
C ASP A 320 -17.48 42.35 11.96
N VAL A 321 -16.53 41.92 11.19
CA VAL A 321 -15.45 42.76 10.64
C VAL A 321 -15.45 42.61 9.12
N GLY A 322 -16.17 43.54 8.50
CA GLY A 322 -16.14 43.73 7.05
C GLY A 322 -14.74 44.13 6.56
N GLY A 323 -14.27 43.44 5.52
CA GLY A 323 -13.40 43.90 4.46
C GLY A 323 -12.00 44.38 4.82
N LEU A 324 -11.05 43.47 4.93
CA LEU A 324 -9.61 43.75 4.71
C LEU A 324 -8.98 42.59 3.94
N GLY A 325 -8.25 42.93 2.88
CA GLY A 325 -7.68 41.99 1.96
C GLY A 325 -6.61 41.06 2.57
N ALA A 326 -6.52 39.86 2.03
CA ALA A 326 -5.71 38.72 2.49
C ALA A 326 -4.19 38.96 2.69
N ALA A 327 -3.66 40.11 2.32
CA ALA A 327 -2.22 40.40 2.42
C ALA A 327 -1.78 41.04 3.75
N ALA A 328 -2.72 41.43 4.62
CA ALA A 328 -2.40 42.16 5.85
C ALA A 328 -2.51 41.33 7.14
N LEU A 329 -2.88 40.03 7.06
CA LEU A 329 -3.12 39.18 8.23
C LEU A 329 -1.94 38.28 8.63
N VAL A 330 -0.82 38.32 7.89
CA VAL A 330 0.33 37.42 8.14
C VAL A 330 1.20 37.86 9.34
N ASP A 331 1.14 39.14 9.77
CA ASP A 331 2.03 39.69 10.80
C ASP A 331 1.41 39.86 12.20
N ALA A 332 0.21 39.43 12.47
CA ALA A 332 -0.52 39.83 13.69
C ALA A 332 -1.01 38.71 14.61
N VAL A 333 -0.49 37.50 14.56
CA VAL A 333 -0.88 36.47 15.55
C VAL A 333 0.34 35.93 16.29
N GLY A 334 0.81 36.70 17.27
CA GLY A 334 1.58 36.15 18.38
C GLY A 334 0.65 35.37 19.29
N MET A 335 0.89 34.07 19.49
CA MET A 335 0.13 33.26 20.44
C MET A 335 0.59 33.60 21.88
N VAL A 336 -0.34 34.02 22.70
CA VAL A 336 -0.17 34.15 24.16
C VAL A 336 -0.94 33.01 24.85
N ASP A 337 -0.38 32.47 25.94
CA ASP A 337 -1.06 31.49 26.78
C ASP A 337 -2.22 32.15 27.58
N ALA A 338 -2.99 31.35 28.31
CA ALA A 338 -4.09 31.82 29.16
C ALA A 338 -3.65 32.79 30.28
N ALA A 339 -2.37 33.06 30.43
CA ALA A 339 -1.77 34.00 31.39
C ALA A 339 -1.15 35.22 30.72
N GLY A 340 -1.18 35.33 29.37
CA GLY A 340 -0.69 36.52 28.65
C GLY A 340 0.83 36.52 28.43
N THR A 341 1.51 35.36 28.47
CA THR A 341 2.97 35.24 28.28
C THR A 341 3.29 34.78 26.87
N GLU A 342 4.21 35.45 26.16
CA GLU A 342 4.77 34.96 24.89
C GLU A 342 5.46 33.62 25.12
N VAL A 343 5.01 32.55 24.47
CA VAL A 343 5.66 31.24 24.51
C VAL A 343 6.83 31.26 23.51
N ALA A 344 7.96 31.74 23.96
CA ALA A 344 9.23 31.61 23.26
C ALA A 344 9.90 30.30 23.73
N GLY A 345 9.87 29.29 22.87
CA GLY A 345 10.61 28.04 23.07
C GLY A 345 10.04 26.93 22.17
N GLU A 346 10.87 26.38 21.27
CA GLU A 346 10.52 25.16 20.59
C GLU A 346 10.21 24.08 21.62
N GLY A 347 8.94 23.69 21.78
CA GLY A 347 8.52 22.63 22.70
C GLY A 347 9.21 21.31 22.34
N ALA A 348 9.38 20.42 23.30
CA ALA A 348 10.01 19.10 23.10
C ALA A 348 9.35 18.31 21.94
N TYR A 349 8.09 18.58 21.63
CA TYR A 349 7.33 17.97 20.54
C TYR A 349 7.74 18.55 19.16
N ALA A 350 7.97 19.86 19.05
CA ALA A 350 8.52 20.49 17.85
C ALA A 350 9.98 20.06 17.60
N ALA A 351 10.76 19.89 18.68
CA ALA A 351 12.11 19.35 18.60
C ALA A 351 12.15 17.87 18.15
N SER A 352 11.05 17.12 18.29
CA SER A 352 10.90 15.77 17.75
C SER A 352 10.45 15.71 16.28
N GLY A 353 10.29 16.88 15.64
CA GLY A 353 9.97 17.01 14.21
C GLY A 353 8.48 17.18 13.90
N VAL A 354 7.61 17.44 14.90
CA VAL A 354 6.18 17.68 14.69
C VAL A 354 5.79 19.05 15.25
N ASP A 355 5.40 19.98 14.36
CA ASP A 355 5.03 21.36 14.70
C ASP A 355 3.49 21.53 14.77
N ILE A 356 2.93 21.48 15.99
CA ILE A 356 1.50 21.69 16.22
C ILE A 356 1.04 23.08 15.74
N ALA A 357 1.85 24.11 15.93
CA ALA A 357 1.50 25.46 15.51
C ALA A 357 1.43 25.58 13.97
N ALA A 358 2.31 24.88 13.25
CA ALA A 358 2.20 24.76 11.79
C ALA A 358 0.93 24.04 11.36
N ALA A 359 0.55 22.96 12.06
CA ALA A 359 -0.70 22.24 11.78
C ALA A 359 -1.94 23.12 12.00
N GLU A 360 -1.97 23.90 13.09
CA GLU A 360 -3.09 24.84 13.34
C GLU A 360 -3.13 25.97 12.29
N ARG A 361 -1.98 26.52 11.90
CA ARG A 361 -1.92 27.51 10.79
C ARG A 361 -2.45 26.91 9.48
N ALA A 362 -2.06 25.69 9.14
CA ALA A 362 -2.55 25.01 7.95
C ALA A 362 -4.08 24.86 7.98
N LYS A 363 -4.65 24.43 9.11
CA LYS A 363 -6.12 24.30 9.28
C LYS A 363 -6.83 25.64 9.05
N VAL A 364 -6.34 26.73 9.59
CA VAL A 364 -6.92 28.07 9.37
C VAL A 364 -6.90 28.43 7.90
N LEU A 365 -5.78 28.21 7.19
CA LEU A 365 -5.64 28.56 5.77
C LEU A 365 -6.56 27.71 4.86
N MET A 366 -6.80 26.43 5.20
CA MET A 366 -7.67 25.55 4.38
C MET A 366 -9.16 25.72 4.70
N GLN A 367 -9.54 26.28 5.84
CA GLN A 367 -10.91 26.25 6.37
C GLN A 367 -11.94 26.82 5.38
N GLU A 368 -11.64 27.93 4.73
CA GLU A 368 -12.54 28.59 3.79
C GLU A 368 -12.76 27.69 2.55
N ALA A 369 -11.69 27.10 2.02
CA ALA A 369 -11.73 26.23 0.86
C ALA A 369 -12.57 24.98 1.11
N VAL A 370 -12.32 24.31 2.24
CA VAL A 370 -13.07 23.12 2.62
C VAL A 370 -14.55 23.44 2.79
N ARG A 371 -14.89 24.54 3.48
CA ARG A 371 -16.29 24.99 3.63
C ARG A 371 -16.96 25.31 2.29
N ALA A 372 -16.23 25.92 1.35
CA ALA A 372 -16.76 26.24 0.03
C ALA A 372 -17.05 25.00 -0.84
N ALA A 373 -16.47 23.84 -0.50
CA ALA A 373 -16.73 22.54 -1.12
C ALA A 373 -17.74 21.69 -0.34
N GLN A 374 -18.39 22.24 0.71
CA GLN A 374 -19.42 21.55 1.50
C GLN A 374 -20.79 22.15 1.16
N GLY A 375 -21.72 21.29 0.74
CA GLY A 375 -23.12 21.64 0.51
C GLY A 375 -24.00 21.40 1.76
N PRO A 376 -25.31 21.63 1.66
CA PRO A 376 -26.26 21.44 2.78
C PRO A 376 -26.38 19.97 3.23
N GLU A 377 -25.89 19.03 2.44
CA GLU A 377 -25.81 17.61 2.78
C GLU A 377 -24.71 17.29 3.80
N VAL A 378 -23.75 18.16 4.02
CA VAL A 378 -22.72 18.00 5.06
C VAL A 378 -23.27 18.50 6.38
N LEU A 379 -23.63 17.59 7.28
CA LEU A 379 -24.20 17.89 8.60
C LEU A 379 -23.11 18.14 9.66
N ALA A 380 -21.94 17.51 9.49
CA ALA A 380 -20.73 17.78 10.24
C ALA A 380 -19.53 17.52 9.35
N GLY A 381 -18.56 18.43 9.34
CA GLY A 381 -17.38 18.39 8.47
C GLY A 381 -16.10 18.71 9.25
N MET A 382 -15.26 19.58 8.70
CA MET A 382 -13.97 19.97 9.28
C MET A 382 -14.12 20.44 10.73
N GLY A 383 -13.33 19.86 11.64
CA GLY A 383 -13.36 20.13 13.09
C GLY A 383 -14.22 19.16 13.91
N ALA A 384 -15.01 18.31 13.27
CA ALA A 384 -15.70 17.20 13.94
C ALA A 384 -14.79 15.94 13.97
N PHE A 385 -15.02 15.02 14.91
CA PHE A 385 -14.28 13.74 14.97
C PHE A 385 -14.51 12.86 13.74
N ALA A 386 -15.68 13.00 13.10
CA ALA A 386 -16.03 12.31 11.86
C ALA A 386 -16.91 13.20 11.01
N GLY A 387 -16.76 13.12 9.69
CA GLY A 387 -17.66 13.76 8.75
C GLY A 387 -19.03 13.08 8.77
N VAL A 388 -20.11 13.88 8.77
CA VAL A 388 -21.49 13.38 8.71
C VAL A 388 -22.16 13.90 7.46
N PHE A 389 -22.55 12.97 6.57
CA PHE A 389 -23.21 13.28 5.30
C PHE A 389 -24.68 12.84 5.34
N SER A 390 -25.59 13.70 4.90
CA SER A 390 -27.01 13.41 4.86
C SER A 390 -27.37 12.40 3.78
N ALA A 391 -28.00 11.30 4.17
CA ALA A 391 -28.54 10.30 3.25
C ALA A 391 -29.90 10.66 2.66
N THR A 392 -30.46 11.85 2.93
CA THR A 392 -31.83 12.25 2.53
C THR A 392 -32.05 12.10 1.02
N ARG A 393 -31.06 12.50 0.20
CA ARG A 393 -31.15 12.37 -1.27
C ARG A 393 -31.17 10.92 -1.78
N LEU A 394 -30.80 9.94 -0.95
CA LEU A 394 -30.88 8.52 -1.31
C LEU A 394 -32.31 8.00 -1.17
N GLY A 395 -33.19 8.69 -0.42
CA GLY A 395 -34.60 8.35 -0.26
C GLY A 395 -35.42 8.44 -1.57
N ASP A 396 -34.94 9.22 -2.56
CA ASP A 396 -35.57 9.32 -3.87
C ASP A 396 -35.19 8.16 -4.80
N MET A 397 -34.20 7.35 -4.40
CA MET A 397 -33.72 6.20 -5.16
C MET A 397 -34.50 4.92 -4.76
N ARG A 398 -34.74 4.05 -5.74
CA ARG A 398 -35.48 2.80 -5.50
C ARG A 398 -34.64 1.75 -4.78
N ARG A 399 -33.39 1.57 -5.22
CA ARG A 399 -32.43 0.58 -4.71
C ARG A 399 -31.03 1.14 -4.76
N PRO A 400 -30.68 2.14 -3.93
CA PRO A 400 -29.37 2.74 -3.94
C PRO A 400 -28.27 1.73 -3.55
N ALA A 401 -27.15 1.76 -4.30
CA ALA A 401 -25.92 1.08 -3.96
C ALA A 401 -24.81 2.11 -3.78
N LEU A 402 -24.06 2.04 -2.68
CA LEU A 402 -22.87 2.87 -2.48
C LEU A 402 -21.70 2.25 -3.25
N VAL A 403 -20.92 3.11 -3.89
CA VAL A 403 -19.67 2.76 -4.58
C VAL A 403 -18.56 3.57 -3.95
N ALA A 404 -17.44 2.95 -3.62
CA ALA A 404 -16.30 3.62 -3.04
C ALA A 404 -15.02 3.21 -3.75
N SER A 405 -14.09 4.17 -3.91
CA SER A 405 -12.73 3.96 -4.37
C SER A 405 -11.75 4.71 -3.48
N THR A 406 -10.53 4.20 -3.35
CA THR A 406 -9.43 4.87 -2.66
C THR A 406 -8.20 4.81 -3.55
N ASP A 407 -7.61 5.97 -3.80
CA ASP A 407 -6.43 6.09 -4.66
C ASP A 407 -5.47 7.15 -4.16
N GLY A 408 -4.24 7.14 -4.71
CA GLY A 408 -3.22 8.14 -4.45
C GLY A 408 -2.73 8.77 -5.76
N VAL A 409 -2.12 9.95 -5.67
CA VAL A 409 -1.54 10.63 -6.84
C VAL A 409 -0.26 9.96 -7.33
N GLY A 410 0.46 9.30 -6.43
CA GLY A 410 1.71 8.62 -6.75
C GLY A 410 2.87 9.60 -7.02
N THR A 411 3.84 9.17 -7.85
CA THR A 411 5.13 9.88 -8.00
C THR A 411 5.07 11.20 -8.79
N LYS A 412 3.90 11.63 -9.25
CA LYS A 412 3.65 12.99 -9.77
C LYS A 412 3.91 14.04 -8.68
N THR A 413 3.65 13.72 -7.40
CA THR A 413 3.94 14.58 -6.24
C THR A 413 5.38 15.09 -6.21
N LEU A 414 6.34 14.28 -6.67
CA LEU A 414 7.75 14.67 -6.71
C LEU A 414 8.03 15.79 -7.74
N LEU A 415 7.31 15.80 -8.87
CA LEU A 415 7.40 16.91 -9.84
C LEU A 415 6.73 18.17 -9.31
N THR A 416 5.63 18.02 -8.58
CA THR A 416 4.95 19.12 -7.86
C THR A 416 5.93 19.83 -6.89
N VAL A 417 6.63 19.06 -6.07
CA VAL A 417 7.65 19.58 -5.15
C VAL A 417 8.80 20.26 -5.91
N GLN A 418 9.33 19.58 -6.93
CA GLN A 418 10.46 20.06 -7.73
C GLN A 418 10.15 21.37 -8.46
N ALA A 419 8.90 21.55 -8.89
CA ALA A 419 8.41 22.76 -9.56
C ALA A 419 7.90 23.84 -8.59
N GLY A 420 7.69 23.52 -7.31
CA GLY A 420 7.04 24.42 -6.34
C GLY A 420 5.57 24.72 -6.68
N ARG A 421 4.86 23.81 -7.38
CA ARG A 421 3.51 24.02 -7.89
C ARG A 421 2.54 23.05 -7.25
N TYR A 422 1.81 23.50 -6.24
CA TYR A 422 0.92 22.66 -5.41
C TYR A 422 -0.57 22.85 -5.74
N ASP A 423 -0.90 23.79 -6.59
CA ASP A 423 -2.26 24.27 -6.89
C ASP A 423 -3.09 23.36 -7.81
N THR A 424 -2.49 22.35 -8.41
CA THR A 424 -3.17 21.46 -9.38
C THR A 424 -3.27 20.02 -8.95
N ILE A 425 -2.47 19.60 -7.96
CA ILE A 425 -2.33 18.18 -7.61
C ILE A 425 -3.59 17.55 -7.01
N GLY A 426 -4.45 18.35 -6.37
CA GLY A 426 -5.74 17.91 -5.86
C GLY A 426 -6.73 17.53 -6.95
N TYR A 427 -6.66 18.19 -8.12
CA TYR A 427 -7.45 17.81 -9.30
C TYR A 427 -7.07 16.41 -9.79
N ASP A 428 -5.77 16.07 -9.77
CA ASP A 428 -5.32 14.73 -10.12
C ASP A 428 -5.97 13.66 -9.25
N LEU A 429 -6.01 13.88 -7.94
CA LEU A 429 -6.58 12.95 -6.99
C LEU A 429 -8.09 12.80 -7.15
N VAL A 430 -8.82 13.93 -7.16
CA VAL A 430 -10.29 13.92 -7.19
C VAL A 430 -10.80 13.41 -8.55
N HIS A 431 -10.25 13.89 -9.67
CA HIS A 431 -10.68 13.49 -11.01
C HIS A 431 -10.39 12.02 -11.29
N HIS A 432 -9.23 11.50 -10.85
CA HIS A 432 -8.92 10.07 -10.90
C HIS A 432 -10.01 9.25 -10.19
N SER A 433 -10.28 9.60 -8.94
CA SER A 433 -11.26 8.89 -8.10
C SER A 433 -12.69 8.99 -8.65
N VAL A 434 -13.09 10.14 -9.22
CA VAL A 434 -14.40 10.30 -9.88
C VAL A 434 -14.51 9.41 -11.11
N ASN A 435 -13.46 9.33 -11.93
CA ASN A 435 -13.44 8.47 -13.11
C ASN A 435 -13.58 6.98 -12.75
N ASP A 436 -13.05 6.55 -11.61
CA ASP A 436 -13.23 5.19 -11.09
C ASP A 436 -14.69 4.92 -10.68
N LEU A 437 -15.36 5.90 -10.04
CA LEU A 437 -16.80 5.77 -9.75
C LEU A 437 -17.63 5.68 -11.04
N LEU A 438 -17.26 6.46 -12.07
CA LEU A 438 -17.92 6.43 -13.38
C LEU A 438 -17.83 5.05 -14.03
N ALA A 439 -16.74 4.32 -13.83
CA ALA A 439 -16.58 2.96 -14.36
C ALA A 439 -17.68 2.01 -13.83
N GLN A 440 -18.26 2.29 -12.66
CA GLN A 440 -19.41 1.56 -12.12
C GLN A 440 -20.76 2.25 -12.37
N GLY A 441 -20.76 3.39 -13.09
CA GLY A 441 -21.96 4.19 -13.33
C GLY A 441 -22.41 5.01 -12.12
N ALA A 442 -21.60 5.18 -11.10
CA ALA A 442 -21.95 5.94 -9.91
C ALA A 442 -21.71 7.45 -10.10
N ARG A 443 -22.53 8.27 -9.41
CA ARG A 443 -22.30 9.70 -9.23
C ARG A 443 -21.62 9.95 -7.88
N PRO A 444 -20.69 10.90 -7.76
CA PRO A 444 -20.02 11.20 -6.49
C PRO A 444 -20.99 11.78 -5.46
N LEU A 445 -20.74 11.51 -4.18
CA LEU A 445 -21.42 12.09 -3.03
C LEU A 445 -20.46 12.93 -2.19
N PHE A 446 -19.41 12.29 -1.67
CA PHE A 446 -18.41 12.97 -0.85
C PHE A 446 -17.02 12.37 -1.03
N PHE A 447 -16.03 13.16 -0.68
CA PHE A 447 -14.61 12.87 -0.72
C PHE A 447 -13.97 13.08 0.65
N MET A 448 -12.95 12.28 0.97
CA MET A 448 -12.07 12.46 2.12
C MET A 448 -10.62 12.32 1.66
N ASP A 449 -9.76 13.26 2.05
CA ASP A 449 -8.35 13.26 1.69
C ASP A 449 -7.42 12.87 2.85
N TYR A 450 -6.25 12.39 2.51
CA TYR A 450 -5.14 12.16 3.42
C TYR A 450 -3.90 12.79 2.83
N LEU A 451 -3.39 13.84 3.51
CA LEU A 451 -2.15 14.53 3.15
C LEU A 451 -1.10 14.21 4.21
N ALA A 452 -0.01 13.54 3.83
CA ALA A 452 1.13 13.26 4.69
C ALA A 452 2.38 13.97 4.19
N MET A 453 3.08 14.68 5.06
CA MET A 453 4.29 15.46 4.74
C MET A 453 5.43 15.05 5.66
N GLY A 454 6.67 15.04 5.15
CA GLY A 454 7.85 14.81 5.99
C GLY A 454 8.07 15.93 7.01
N ARG A 455 7.84 17.17 6.57
CA ARG A 455 7.72 18.36 7.40
C ARG A 455 6.54 19.19 6.88
N LEU A 456 5.68 19.58 7.78
CA LEU A 456 4.48 20.32 7.41
C LEU A 456 4.81 21.77 7.09
N ASP A 457 4.61 22.14 5.82
CA ASP A 457 4.58 23.54 5.39
C ASP A 457 3.11 23.98 5.28
N PRO A 458 2.65 24.93 6.11
CA PRO A 458 1.24 25.34 6.15
C PRO A 458 0.73 25.90 4.83
N VAL A 459 1.58 26.62 4.08
CA VAL A 459 1.21 27.25 2.80
C VAL A 459 1.05 26.18 1.72
N HIS A 460 2.00 25.26 1.63
CA HIS A 460 1.93 24.15 0.67
C HIS A 460 0.77 23.22 0.97
N ALA A 461 0.56 22.87 2.24
CA ALA A 461 -0.58 22.04 2.66
C ALA A 461 -1.91 22.71 2.31
N ALA A 462 -2.05 24.01 2.58
CA ALA A 462 -3.24 24.77 2.23
C ALA A 462 -3.48 24.82 0.71
N ALA A 463 -2.45 25.03 -0.10
CA ALA A 463 -2.56 25.04 -1.56
C ALA A 463 -3.01 23.66 -2.11
N ILE A 464 -2.48 22.56 -1.57
CA ILE A 464 -2.87 21.20 -1.93
C ILE A 464 -4.36 20.98 -1.59
N VAL A 465 -4.78 21.23 -0.33
CA VAL A 465 -6.16 21.01 0.11
C VAL A 465 -7.13 21.96 -0.61
N GLN A 466 -6.73 23.19 -0.90
CA GLN A 466 -7.49 24.12 -1.73
C GLN A 466 -7.74 23.53 -3.12
N SER A 467 -6.74 22.90 -3.74
CA SER A 467 -6.90 22.28 -5.07
C SER A 467 -7.82 21.06 -5.02
N VAL A 468 -7.79 20.26 -3.93
CA VAL A 468 -8.76 19.17 -3.67
C VAL A 468 -10.18 19.72 -3.54
N ALA A 469 -10.36 20.78 -2.73
CA ALA A 469 -11.66 21.41 -2.51
C ALA A 469 -12.25 21.99 -3.80
N ASN A 470 -11.43 22.65 -4.61
CA ASN A 470 -11.85 23.19 -5.90
C ASN A 470 -12.28 22.07 -6.87
N ALA A 471 -11.52 21.00 -6.95
CA ALA A 471 -11.86 19.85 -7.78
C ALA A 471 -13.15 19.14 -7.30
N CYS A 472 -13.32 19.00 -5.99
CA CYS A 472 -14.56 18.47 -5.40
C CYS A 472 -15.78 19.33 -5.76
N LYS A 473 -15.65 20.65 -5.67
CA LYS A 473 -16.71 21.60 -6.04
C LYS A 473 -17.06 21.52 -7.53
N GLU A 474 -16.06 21.40 -8.41
CA GLU A 474 -16.26 21.27 -9.86
C GLU A 474 -17.13 20.05 -10.22
N VAL A 475 -16.92 18.94 -9.55
CA VAL A 475 -17.64 17.68 -9.80
C VAL A 475 -18.91 17.49 -8.92
N GLY A 476 -19.28 18.49 -8.13
CA GLY A 476 -20.45 18.42 -7.26
C GLY A 476 -20.31 17.37 -6.14
N CYS A 477 -19.10 17.11 -5.67
CA CYS A 477 -18.73 16.19 -4.62
C CYS A 477 -18.39 16.99 -3.35
N ALA A 478 -18.95 16.65 -2.19
CA ALA A 478 -18.61 17.35 -0.95
C ALA A 478 -17.24 16.90 -0.42
N LEU A 479 -16.33 17.83 -0.12
CA LEU A 479 -15.15 17.50 0.67
C LEU A 479 -15.57 17.37 2.14
N LEU A 480 -15.82 16.14 2.57
CA LEU A 480 -16.45 15.85 3.88
C LEU A 480 -15.47 16.06 5.03
N GLY A 481 -14.20 15.76 4.82
CA GLY A 481 -13.13 15.87 5.79
C GLY A 481 -11.87 15.23 5.25
N GLY A 482 -10.88 15.11 6.09
CA GLY A 482 -9.59 14.49 5.74
C GLY A 482 -8.64 14.51 6.92
N GLU A 483 -7.40 14.13 6.68
CA GLU A 483 -6.33 14.18 7.66
C GLU A 483 -5.08 14.83 7.06
N THR A 484 -4.43 15.72 7.81
CA THR A 484 -3.11 16.26 7.49
C THR A 484 -2.13 15.81 8.54
N ALA A 485 -1.17 14.96 8.15
CA ALA A 485 -0.21 14.34 9.04
C ALA A 485 1.21 14.85 8.78
N GLU A 486 1.91 15.27 9.82
CA GLU A 486 3.35 15.48 9.79
C GLU A 486 4.05 14.18 10.21
N MET A 487 4.87 13.61 9.33
CA MET A 487 5.47 12.29 9.50
C MET A 487 6.99 12.34 9.24
N PRO A 488 7.75 12.94 10.17
CA PRO A 488 9.20 12.97 10.10
C PRO A 488 9.77 11.55 10.05
N ASP A 489 10.87 11.36 9.35
CA ASP A 489 11.56 10.09 9.13
C ASP A 489 10.79 9.03 8.30
N VAL A 490 9.50 9.24 8.03
CA VAL A 490 8.70 8.43 7.10
C VAL A 490 8.82 9.01 5.69
N TYR A 491 8.63 10.32 5.56
CA TYR A 491 8.84 11.04 4.31
C TYR A 491 10.10 11.90 4.38
N LEU A 492 10.80 12.02 3.25
CA LEU A 492 11.94 12.92 3.12
C LEU A 492 11.50 14.37 3.33
N PRO A 493 12.36 15.25 3.86
CA PRO A 493 12.07 16.68 3.95
C PRO A 493 11.61 17.26 2.60
N GLY A 494 10.47 17.95 2.60
CA GLY A 494 9.84 18.50 1.40
C GLY A 494 9.02 17.51 0.58
N ALA A 495 9.10 16.21 0.83
CA ALA A 495 8.26 15.22 0.18
C ALA A 495 6.88 15.15 0.87
N PHE A 496 5.84 14.83 0.07
CA PHE A 496 4.51 14.59 0.58
C PHE A 496 3.85 13.43 -0.18
N ASP A 497 2.85 12.81 0.44
CA ASP A 497 1.93 11.89 -0.18
C ASP A 497 0.50 12.42 -0.08
N LEU A 498 -0.28 12.17 -1.13
CA LEU A 498 -1.65 12.64 -1.22
C LEU A 498 -2.52 11.48 -1.72
N ALA A 499 -3.42 11.03 -0.86
CA ALA A 499 -4.39 9.98 -1.14
C ALA A 499 -5.80 10.43 -0.76
N GLY A 500 -6.82 9.75 -1.29
CA GLY A 500 -8.19 10.09 -0.96
C GLY A 500 -9.14 8.93 -1.14
N THR A 501 -10.27 9.04 -0.47
CA THR A 501 -11.38 8.09 -0.57
C THR A 501 -12.62 8.83 -1.05
N ILE A 502 -13.19 8.35 -2.16
CA ILE A 502 -14.44 8.86 -2.71
C ILE A 502 -15.56 7.86 -2.44
N VAL A 503 -16.75 8.39 -2.13
CA VAL A 503 -17.98 7.60 -2.03
C VAL A 503 -19.00 8.20 -2.98
N GLY A 504 -19.64 7.33 -3.74
CA GLY A 504 -20.69 7.67 -4.68
C GLY A 504 -21.88 6.73 -4.56
N VAL A 505 -22.89 6.95 -5.40
CA VAL A 505 -24.12 6.16 -5.40
C VAL A 505 -24.58 5.88 -6.82
N VAL A 506 -25.18 4.69 -6.99
CA VAL A 506 -25.81 4.26 -8.24
C VAL A 506 -27.06 3.43 -7.93
N GLU A 507 -28.08 3.42 -8.80
CA GLU A 507 -29.16 2.43 -8.74
C GLU A 507 -28.60 1.02 -9.00
N GLN A 508 -29.00 0.00 -8.22
CA GLN A 508 -28.47 -1.36 -8.36
C GLN A 508 -28.69 -1.95 -9.76
N ASP A 509 -29.79 -1.59 -10.41
CA ASP A 509 -30.12 -2.05 -11.77
C ASP A 509 -29.47 -1.19 -12.87
N GLU A 510 -28.75 -0.14 -12.52
CA GLU A 510 -27.96 0.72 -13.42
C GLU A 510 -26.44 0.57 -13.23
N ILE A 511 -26.00 -0.39 -12.41
CA ILE A 511 -24.56 -0.66 -12.24
C ILE A 511 -23.96 -1.13 -13.56
N ILE A 512 -22.90 -0.45 -13.98
CA ILE A 512 -22.13 -0.81 -15.18
C ILE A 512 -21.05 -1.81 -14.77
N ASN A 513 -21.23 -3.07 -15.13
CA ASN A 513 -20.36 -4.17 -14.71
C ASN A 513 -19.77 -5.01 -15.86
N GLY A 514 -20.04 -4.62 -17.11
CA GLY A 514 -19.55 -5.32 -18.28
C GLY A 514 -20.30 -6.61 -18.66
N ALA A 515 -21.20 -7.12 -17.82
CA ALA A 515 -21.83 -8.44 -18.02
C ALA A 515 -22.63 -8.59 -19.32
N SER A 516 -23.11 -7.49 -19.91
CA SER A 516 -23.86 -7.48 -21.18
C SER A 516 -22.99 -7.23 -22.43
N ILE A 517 -21.67 -7.13 -22.26
CA ILE A 517 -20.72 -6.97 -23.38
C ILE A 517 -20.70 -8.27 -24.20
N GLN A 518 -20.78 -8.15 -25.53
CA GLN A 518 -20.81 -9.29 -26.44
C GLN A 518 -20.03 -8.99 -27.73
N PRO A 519 -19.62 -10.03 -28.47
CA PRO A 519 -19.01 -9.85 -29.78
C PRO A 519 -19.89 -9.01 -30.71
N GLY A 520 -19.27 -8.06 -31.41
CA GLY A 520 -19.95 -7.06 -32.25
C GLY A 520 -20.13 -5.71 -31.57
N ASP A 521 -19.95 -5.58 -30.26
CA ASP A 521 -19.98 -4.28 -29.61
C ASP A 521 -18.78 -3.42 -29.99
N VAL A 522 -18.97 -2.08 -29.94
CA VAL A 522 -17.99 -1.07 -30.32
C VAL A 522 -17.31 -0.53 -29.06
N VAL A 523 -16.00 -0.35 -29.12
CA VAL A 523 -15.23 0.36 -28.11
C VAL A 523 -15.02 1.80 -28.55
N LEU A 524 -15.58 2.75 -27.79
CA LEU A 524 -15.39 4.17 -27.96
C LEU A 524 -14.39 4.72 -26.97
N GLY A 525 -13.52 5.63 -27.37
CA GLY A 525 -12.53 6.29 -26.53
C GLY A 525 -12.79 7.78 -26.33
N LEU A 526 -12.56 8.28 -25.12
CA LEU A 526 -12.43 9.70 -24.82
C LEU A 526 -10.96 10.05 -24.63
N ARG A 527 -10.52 11.14 -25.26
CA ARG A 527 -9.12 11.57 -25.23
C ARG A 527 -8.67 11.92 -23.82
N SER A 528 -7.44 11.53 -23.46
CA SER A 528 -6.73 12.09 -22.30
C SER A 528 -6.11 13.44 -22.69
N ASN A 529 -5.80 14.24 -21.66
CA ASN A 529 -5.09 15.51 -21.82
C ASN A 529 -3.60 15.44 -21.45
N GLY A 530 -3.07 14.24 -21.25
CA GLY A 530 -1.68 13.98 -20.87
C GLY A 530 -1.50 12.62 -20.20
N LEU A 531 -0.48 12.50 -19.36
CA LEU A 531 -0.14 11.27 -18.62
C LEU A 531 -1.21 10.88 -17.59
N HIS A 532 -2.01 11.83 -17.16
CA HIS A 532 -2.91 11.71 -16.01
C HIS A 532 -2.12 11.53 -14.71
N THR A 533 -2.27 10.39 -14.02
CA THR A 533 -1.58 10.05 -12.76
C THR A 533 -0.68 8.82 -12.88
N ASN A 534 -0.50 8.25 -14.08
CA ASN A 534 0.21 7.00 -14.28
C ASN A 534 1.44 7.16 -15.18
N GLY A 535 2.44 6.27 -14.98
CA GLY A 535 3.68 6.26 -15.77
C GLY A 535 4.72 7.29 -15.33
N TYR A 536 4.51 8.03 -14.25
CA TYR A 536 5.41 9.12 -13.82
C TYR A 536 6.80 8.66 -13.41
N SER A 537 6.97 7.44 -12.89
CA SER A 537 8.30 6.90 -12.57
C SER A 537 9.15 6.78 -13.84
N LEU A 538 8.57 6.31 -14.94
CA LEU A 538 9.24 6.22 -16.25
C LEU A 538 9.46 7.62 -16.84
N ALA A 539 8.44 8.47 -16.90
CA ALA A 539 8.55 9.83 -17.45
C ALA A 539 9.62 10.66 -16.73
N ARG A 540 9.66 10.63 -15.39
CA ARG A 540 10.69 11.31 -14.58
C ARG A 540 12.10 10.80 -14.87
N ARG A 541 12.27 9.50 -15.06
CA ARG A 541 13.57 8.91 -15.44
C ARG A 541 14.01 9.39 -16.83
N VAL A 542 13.10 9.42 -17.80
CA VAL A 542 13.37 9.86 -19.18
C VAL A 542 13.75 11.35 -19.21
N PHE A 543 13.04 12.18 -18.45
CA PHE A 543 13.26 13.62 -18.45
C PHE A 543 14.28 14.10 -17.41
N ALA A 544 14.86 13.22 -16.60
CA ALA A 544 15.85 13.59 -15.59
C ALA A 544 17.04 14.45 -16.12
N PRO A 545 17.54 14.25 -17.36
CA PRO A 545 18.62 15.08 -17.92
C PRO A 545 18.19 16.48 -18.35
N TYR A 546 16.90 16.79 -18.40
CA TYR A 546 16.38 18.05 -18.96
C TYR A 546 15.83 18.95 -17.85
N PRO A 547 16.15 20.27 -17.88
CA PRO A 547 15.49 21.25 -17.03
C PRO A 547 13.97 21.23 -17.25
N LEU A 548 13.19 21.43 -16.19
CA LEU A 548 11.73 21.36 -16.24
C LEU A 548 11.08 22.48 -17.07
N ASP A 549 11.78 23.60 -17.28
CA ASP A 549 11.38 24.73 -18.12
C ASP A 549 11.75 24.55 -19.60
N THR A 550 12.39 23.41 -19.97
CA THR A 550 12.73 23.11 -21.36
C THR A 550 11.47 23.08 -22.23
N VAL A 551 11.49 23.84 -23.33
CA VAL A 551 10.44 23.81 -24.35
C VAL A 551 10.90 22.93 -25.50
N PHE A 552 10.32 21.74 -25.60
CA PHE A 552 10.53 20.86 -26.76
C PHE A 552 9.67 21.34 -27.93
N PRO A 553 10.19 21.39 -29.17
CA PRO A 553 9.41 21.84 -30.33
C PRO A 553 8.09 21.07 -30.52
N GLU A 554 8.11 19.76 -30.18
CA GLU A 554 6.95 18.86 -30.28
C GLU A 554 5.85 19.21 -29.28
N LEU A 555 6.21 19.77 -28.11
CA LEU A 555 5.25 20.13 -27.06
C LEU A 555 4.69 21.54 -27.26
N GLY A 556 5.54 22.50 -27.69
CA GLY A 556 5.16 23.90 -27.83
C GLY A 556 4.93 24.64 -26.51
N GLU A 557 5.23 23.99 -25.38
CA GLU A 557 5.07 24.50 -24.02
C GLU A 557 6.22 23.99 -23.14
N PRO A 558 6.48 24.58 -21.95
CA PRO A 558 7.44 24.05 -20.99
C PRO A 558 7.12 22.60 -20.60
N LEU A 559 8.14 21.77 -20.47
CA LEU A 559 8.01 20.36 -20.09
C LEU A 559 7.18 20.18 -18.82
N ILE A 560 7.40 21.04 -17.82
CA ILE A 560 6.67 20.97 -16.55
C ILE A 560 5.17 21.19 -16.72
N ASP A 561 4.73 22.04 -17.65
CA ASP A 561 3.31 22.29 -17.90
C ASP A 561 2.65 21.07 -18.53
N ALA A 562 3.32 20.39 -19.46
CA ALA A 562 2.86 19.13 -20.01
C ALA A 562 2.79 18.02 -18.95
N LEU A 563 3.77 17.95 -18.05
CA LEU A 563 3.85 16.93 -17.01
C LEU A 563 2.90 17.16 -15.82
N LEU A 564 2.67 18.43 -15.42
CA LEU A 564 1.75 18.75 -14.31
C LEU A 564 0.31 19.00 -14.76
N ARG A 565 -0.01 18.82 -16.05
CA ARG A 565 -1.39 18.95 -16.52
C ARG A 565 -2.33 18.10 -15.68
N PRO A 566 -3.41 18.69 -15.10
CA PRO A 566 -4.34 17.96 -14.25
C PRO A 566 -5.02 16.81 -14.98
N HIS A 567 -5.31 15.76 -14.25
CA HIS A 567 -6.09 14.62 -14.74
C HIS A 567 -7.46 15.07 -15.27
N ARG A 568 -7.84 14.65 -16.47
CA ARG A 568 -9.15 14.98 -17.04
C ARG A 568 -10.26 14.22 -16.30
N CYS A 569 -11.31 14.93 -15.90
CA CYS A 569 -12.56 14.35 -15.42
C CYS A 569 -13.50 14.09 -16.60
N TYR A 570 -14.17 12.95 -16.62
CA TYR A 570 -15.13 12.54 -17.66
C TYR A 570 -16.57 12.52 -17.16
N LEU A 571 -16.84 13.10 -15.97
CA LEU A 571 -18.16 13.04 -15.31
C LEU A 571 -19.25 13.66 -16.18
N SER A 572 -19.01 14.87 -16.71
CA SER A 572 -20.00 15.62 -17.49
C SER A 572 -20.38 14.88 -18.77
N GLU A 573 -19.40 14.34 -19.48
CA GLU A 573 -19.60 13.64 -20.76
C GLU A 573 -20.37 12.32 -20.55
N VAL A 574 -19.94 11.51 -19.60
CA VAL A 574 -20.59 10.22 -19.31
C VAL A 574 -22.00 10.44 -18.76
N GLN A 575 -22.20 11.44 -17.91
CA GLN A 575 -23.51 11.73 -17.34
C GLN A 575 -24.48 12.23 -18.40
N ALA A 576 -24.06 13.12 -19.28
CA ALA A 576 -24.88 13.60 -20.39
C ALA A 576 -25.34 12.45 -21.31
N LEU A 577 -24.45 11.50 -21.62
CA LEU A 577 -24.82 10.31 -22.39
C LEU A 577 -25.84 9.44 -21.64
N ARG A 578 -25.62 9.18 -20.37
CA ARG A 578 -26.50 8.34 -19.53
C ARG A 578 -27.89 8.97 -19.41
N ASP A 579 -27.95 10.27 -19.18
CA ASP A 579 -29.22 11.00 -19.04
C ASP A 579 -29.99 10.99 -20.34
N SER A 580 -29.33 11.21 -21.49
CA SER A 580 -29.95 11.10 -22.81
C SER A 580 -30.51 9.70 -23.08
N PHE A 581 -29.78 8.64 -22.74
CA PHE A 581 -30.30 7.28 -22.90
C PHE A 581 -31.42 6.96 -21.91
N ARG A 582 -31.37 7.48 -20.69
CA ARG A 582 -32.44 7.32 -19.70
C ARG A 582 -33.73 8.00 -20.12
N GLU A 583 -33.65 9.23 -20.61
CA GLU A 583 -34.81 9.98 -21.15
C GLU A 583 -35.46 9.25 -22.31
N ALA A 584 -34.66 8.54 -23.12
CA ALA A 584 -35.15 7.68 -24.20
C ALA A 584 -35.69 6.31 -23.72
N GLY A 585 -35.79 6.07 -22.39
CA GLY A 585 -36.24 4.80 -21.80
C GLY A 585 -35.23 3.65 -21.93
N ARG A 586 -33.96 3.96 -22.18
CA ARG A 586 -32.88 2.99 -22.45
C ARG A 586 -31.76 3.10 -21.42
N ALA A 587 -32.10 3.19 -20.13
CA ALA A 587 -31.14 3.07 -19.04
C ALA A 587 -30.33 1.76 -19.18
N GLY A 588 -29.05 1.79 -18.92
CA GLY A 588 -28.17 0.61 -19.06
C GLY A 588 -27.62 0.36 -20.47
N THR A 589 -27.78 1.29 -21.40
CA THR A 589 -27.23 1.21 -22.78
C THR A 589 -25.70 1.14 -22.81
N ILE A 590 -25.01 1.82 -21.89
CA ILE A 590 -23.55 1.71 -21.74
C ILE A 590 -23.27 0.40 -21.02
N LYS A 591 -22.69 -0.56 -21.74
CA LYS A 591 -22.45 -1.92 -21.23
C LYS A 591 -21.20 -2.03 -20.36
N GLY A 592 -20.19 -1.21 -20.63
CA GLY A 592 -18.94 -1.19 -19.88
C GLY A 592 -18.25 0.16 -19.98
N ILE A 593 -17.55 0.54 -18.91
CA ILE A 593 -16.66 1.71 -18.88
C ILE A 593 -15.33 1.25 -18.27
N ALA A 594 -14.22 1.58 -18.92
CA ALA A 594 -12.89 1.34 -18.42
C ALA A 594 -12.11 2.67 -18.30
N HIS A 595 -11.68 3.02 -17.12
CA HIS A 595 -10.76 4.11 -16.86
C HIS A 595 -9.34 3.63 -17.19
N ILE A 596 -8.66 4.28 -18.16
CA ILE A 596 -7.35 3.85 -18.66
C ILE A 596 -6.25 4.42 -17.77
N THR A 597 -5.89 3.66 -16.74
CA THR A 597 -4.90 3.99 -15.69
C THR A 597 -3.66 3.07 -15.80
N GLY A 598 -3.04 2.72 -14.69
CA GLY A 598 -1.93 1.75 -14.64
C GLY A 598 -2.31 0.42 -15.31
N GLY A 599 -1.41 -0.13 -16.12
CA GLY A 599 -1.71 -1.29 -16.97
C GLY A 599 -2.39 -0.95 -18.30
N ALA A 600 -2.62 0.34 -18.58
CA ALA A 600 -3.15 0.90 -19.83
C ALA A 600 -4.40 0.15 -20.36
N PHE A 601 -4.49 -0.09 -21.69
CA PHE A 601 -5.67 -0.73 -22.30
C PHE A 601 -5.86 -2.16 -21.83
N ALA A 602 -4.79 -2.96 -21.86
CA ALA A 602 -4.85 -4.39 -21.53
C ALA A 602 -5.28 -4.64 -20.08
N GLY A 603 -4.68 -3.91 -19.13
CA GLY A 603 -4.97 -4.07 -17.72
C GLY A 603 -6.36 -3.58 -17.28
N ASN A 604 -6.92 -2.56 -17.95
CA ASN A 604 -8.17 -1.94 -17.53
C ASN A 604 -9.40 -2.44 -18.29
N ILE A 605 -9.33 -2.59 -19.62
CA ILE A 605 -10.45 -3.12 -20.39
C ILE A 605 -10.71 -4.59 -20.03
N ALA A 606 -9.67 -5.38 -19.78
CA ALA A 606 -9.83 -6.79 -19.40
C ALA A 606 -10.71 -7.02 -18.15
N ARG A 607 -10.74 -6.03 -17.23
CA ARG A 607 -11.52 -6.14 -15.97
C ARG A 607 -13.03 -6.21 -16.18
N ILE A 608 -13.50 -5.68 -17.31
CA ILE A 608 -14.94 -5.57 -17.61
C ILE A 608 -15.39 -6.53 -18.70
N LEU A 609 -14.48 -7.33 -19.28
CA LEU A 609 -14.80 -8.27 -20.35
C LEU A 609 -15.37 -9.58 -19.80
N PRO A 610 -16.54 -10.04 -20.27
CA PRO A 610 -17.03 -11.38 -19.99
C PRO A 610 -16.12 -12.46 -20.57
N VAL A 611 -16.15 -13.64 -19.95
CA VAL A 611 -15.45 -14.84 -20.45
C VAL A 611 -15.91 -15.13 -21.88
N GLY A 612 -14.95 -15.41 -22.77
CA GLY A 612 -15.22 -15.68 -24.20
C GLY A 612 -15.24 -14.44 -25.08
N THR A 613 -14.97 -13.25 -24.53
CA THR A 613 -14.87 -12.00 -25.31
C THR A 613 -13.44 -11.46 -25.33
N ARG A 614 -13.09 -10.80 -26.41
CA ARG A 614 -11.81 -10.10 -26.61
C ARG A 614 -12.09 -8.69 -27.13
N ALA A 615 -11.39 -7.69 -26.59
CA ALA A 615 -11.34 -6.37 -27.16
C ALA A 615 -10.16 -6.23 -28.14
N ILE A 616 -10.41 -5.70 -29.31
CA ILE A 616 -9.38 -5.30 -30.29
C ILE A 616 -9.35 -3.78 -30.31
N ILE A 617 -8.20 -3.18 -30.03
CA ILE A 617 -7.97 -1.74 -30.00
C ILE A 617 -7.08 -1.36 -31.17
N GLU A 618 -7.58 -0.51 -32.05
CA GLU A 618 -6.90 -0.04 -33.26
C GLU A 618 -6.19 1.29 -32.98
N THR A 619 -4.88 1.27 -32.76
CA THR A 619 -4.10 2.46 -32.37
C THR A 619 -4.01 3.52 -33.46
N SER A 620 -4.35 3.19 -34.70
CA SER A 620 -4.49 4.14 -35.83
C SER A 620 -5.76 5.00 -35.78
N ALA A 621 -6.69 4.69 -34.86
CA ALA A 621 -7.95 5.40 -34.74
C ALA A 621 -7.83 6.80 -34.10
N TRP A 622 -6.69 7.14 -33.53
CA TRP A 622 -6.44 8.48 -32.96
C TRP A 622 -4.99 8.89 -33.06
N ASP A 623 -4.76 10.20 -33.05
CA ASP A 623 -3.40 10.75 -32.94
C ASP A 623 -2.92 10.70 -31.51
N VAL A 624 -1.78 10.02 -31.28
CA VAL A 624 -1.12 9.95 -29.98
C VAL A 624 -0.53 11.33 -29.65
N PRO A 625 -0.81 11.91 -28.46
CA PRO A 625 -0.26 13.22 -28.10
C PRO A 625 1.28 13.24 -28.10
N PRO A 626 1.90 14.38 -28.49
CA PRO A 626 3.34 14.48 -28.69
C PRO A 626 4.20 14.09 -27.48
N LEU A 627 3.70 14.31 -26.26
CA LEU A 627 4.39 13.95 -25.04
C LEU A 627 4.78 12.46 -24.98
N PHE A 628 3.89 11.57 -25.44
CA PHE A 628 4.16 10.12 -25.44
C PHE A 628 5.23 9.75 -26.49
N ALA A 629 5.17 10.37 -27.67
CA ALA A 629 6.20 10.17 -28.70
C ALA A 629 7.57 10.67 -28.22
N LEU A 630 7.58 11.78 -27.49
CA LEU A 630 8.79 12.34 -26.88
C LEU A 630 9.38 11.40 -25.81
N ILE A 631 8.54 10.82 -24.95
CA ILE A 631 8.95 9.82 -23.94
C ILE A 631 9.55 8.59 -24.63
N ALA A 632 8.87 8.04 -25.65
CA ALA A 632 9.36 6.89 -26.39
C ALA A 632 10.73 7.14 -27.02
N ARG A 633 10.88 8.29 -27.69
CA ARG A 633 12.12 8.66 -28.40
C ARG A 633 13.28 8.93 -27.44
N LEU A 634 13.08 9.73 -26.40
CA LEU A 634 14.15 10.10 -25.46
C LEU A 634 14.53 8.98 -24.51
N GLY A 635 13.55 8.13 -24.16
CA GLY A 635 13.74 7.02 -23.24
C GLY A 635 14.12 5.71 -23.92
N ASP A 636 14.18 5.68 -25.25
CA ASP A 636 14.35 4.45 -26.06
C ASP A 636 13.37 3.35 -25.61
N VAL A 637 12.09 3.75 -25.41
CA VAL A 637 11.05 2.86 -24.89
C VAL A 637 10.31 2.22 -26.06
N GLU A 638 10.29 0.90 -26.09
CA GLU A 638 9.60 0.14 -27.13
C GLU A 638 8.09 0.45 -27.16
N ARG A 639 7.50 0.44 -28.38
CA ARG A 639 6.07 0.71 -28.56
C ARG A 639 5.17 -0.14 -27.66
N ALA A 640 5.48 -1.43 -27.53
CA ALA A 640 4.68 -2.34 -26.69
C ALA A 640 4.67 -1.91 -25.22
N GLU A 641 5.83 -1.46 -24.70
CA GLU A 641 5.94 -0.98 -23.31
C GLU A 641 5.21 0.37 -23.14
N MET A 642 5.26 1.25 -24.13
CA MET A 642 4.48 2.51 -24.10
C MET A 642 2.98 2.24 -23.93
N TYR A 643 2.41 1.28 -24.69
CA TYR A 643 1.00 0.87 -24.57
C TYR A 643 0.68 0.00 -23.36
N ARG A 644 1.69 -0.35 -22.55
CA ARG A 644 1.55 -1.05 -21.26
C ARG A 644 1.64 -0.10 -20.07
N ALA A 645 2.42 0.96 -20.21
CA ALA A 645 2.68 1.92 -19.14
C ALA A 645 1.76 3.14 -19.14
N PHE A 646 1.29 3.56 -20.34
CA PHE A 646 0.61 4.83 -20.53
C PHE A 646 -0.76 4.70 -21.22
N ASN A 647 -1.62 5.68 -20.99
CA ASN A 647 -2.93 5.80 -21.64
C ASN A 647 -2.86 6.15 -23.14
N MET A 648 -1.70 6.54 -23.65
CA MET A 648 -1.40 6.86 -25.06
C MET A 648 -2.38 7.83 -25.72
N GLY A 649 -3.02 8.70 -24.94
CA GLY A 649 -3.98 9.70 -25.44
C GLY A 649 -5.45 9.33 -25.31
N ILE A 650 -5.79 8.17 -24.74
CA ILE A 650 -7.16 7.76 -24.41
C ILE A 650 -7.26 7.52 -22.89
N GLY A 651 -8.08 8.29 -22.21
CA GLY A 651 -8.20 8.19 -20.75
C GLY A 651 -9.42 7.42 -20.27
N LEU A 652 -10.48 7.31 -21.09
CA LEU A 652 -11.67 6.53 -20.76
C LEU A 652 -12.14 5.76 -22.01
N ALA A 653 -12.56 4.51 -21.83
CA ALA A 653 -13.17 3.69 -22.88
C ALA A 653 -14.59 3.30 -22.49
N LEU A 654 -15.54 3.40 -23.45
CA LEU A 654 -16.93 2.99 -23.29
C LEU A 654 -17.25 1.86 -24.26
N ILE A 655 -18.07 0.89 -23.84
CA ILE A 655 -18.49 -0.23 -24.69
C ILE A 655 -20.00 -0.19 -24.86
N LEU A 656 -20.44 -0.13 -26.12
CA LEU A 656 -21.85 -0.03 -26.51
C LEU A 656 -22.16 -0.93 -27.73
N ALA A 657 -23.44 -1.25 -27.92
CA ALA A 657 -23.90 -1.86 -29.16
C ALA A 657 -23.73 -0.89 -30.34
N PRO A 658 -23.54 -1.36 -31.61
CA PRO A 658 -23.26 -0.48 -32.74
C PRO A 658 -24.26 0.66 -32.95
N PRO A 659 -25.59 0.46 -32.89
CA PRO A 659 -26.54 1.57 -33.05
C PRO A 659 -26.44 2.63 -31.94
N ASP A 660 -26.13 2.18 -30.72
CA ASP A 660 -25.99 3.05 -29.55
C ASP A 660 -24.66 3.80 -29.59
N ALA A 661 -23.59 3.17 -30.09
CA ALA A 661 -22.31 3.80 -30.32
C ALA A 661 -22.42 4.94 -31.37
N GLU A 662 -23.13 4.72 -32.47
CA GLU A 662 -23.41 5.77 -33.44
C GLU A 662 -24.20 6.94 -32.85
N GLN A 663 -25.20 6.64 -32.00
CA GLN A 663 -25.95 7.68 -31.30
C GLN A 663 -25.06 8.42 -30.29
N ALA A 664 -24.23 7.71 -29.51
CA ALA A 664 -23.29 8.32 -28.57
C ALA A 664 -22.32 9.28 -29.29
N CYS A 665 -21.77 8.90 -30.44
CA CYS A 665 -20.91 9.78 -31.24
C CYS A 665 -21.64 11.01 -31.80
N ARG A 666 -22.96 10.91 -32.11
CA ARG A 666 -23.75 12.08 -32.48
C ARG A 666 -24.01 13.02 -31.31
N LEU A 667 -24.23 12.50 -30.13
CA LEU A 667 -24.46 13.27 -28.90
C LEU A 667 -23.17 13.91 -28.38
N LEU A 668 -22.06 13.18 -28.49
CA LEU A 668 -20.75 13.58 -28.01
C LEU A 668 -19.70 13.37 -29.14
N PRO A 669 -19.49 14.37 -30.03
CA PRO A 669 -18.62 14.24 -31.21
C PRO A 669 -17.13 13.97 -30.89
N GLU A 670 -16.70 14.16 -29.67
CA GLU A 670 -15.33 13.84 -29.24
C GLU A 670 -15.10 12.34 -28.96
N LEU A 671 -16.15 11.52 -28.92
CA LEU A 671 -16.04 10.07 -28.84
C LEU A 671 -15.46 9.50 -30.14
N LEU A 672 -14.42 8.69 -29.99
CA LEU A 672 -13.71 8.07 -31.10
C LEU A 672 -13.98 6.56 -31.10
N PRO A 673 -14.43 5.97 -32.22
CA PRO A 673 -14.42 4.51 -32.35
C PRO A 673 -12.97 4.01 -32.41
N ILE A 674 -12.52 3.39 -31.28
CA ILE A 674 -11.13 2.95 -31.14
C ILE A 674 -10.97 1.43 -31.22
N GLY A 675 -12.08 0.68 -31.35
CA GLY A 675 -12.00 -0.76 -31.42
C GLY A 675 -13.35 -1.46 -31.41
N ALA A 676 -13.30 -2.77 -31.30
CA ALA A 676 -14.48 -3.64 -31.26
C ALA A 676 -14.27 -4.85 -30.36
N ILE A 677 -15.40 -5.41 -29.92
CA ILE A 677 -15.42 -6.66 -29.17
C ILE A 677 -15.60 -7.83 -30.12
N THR A 678 -14.78 -8.86 -29.95
CA THR A 678 -14.83 -10.11 -30.74
C THR A 678 -14.86 -11.32 -29.83
N THR A 679 -14.98 -12.52 -30.42
CA THR A 679 -14.80 -13.78 -29.68
C THR A 679 -13.32 -13.99 -29.32
N GLY A 680 -13.05 -14.50 -28.13
CA GLY A 680 -11.68 -14.75 -27.67
C GLY A 680 -11.49 -14.47 -26.19
N ALA A 681 -10.30 -14.04 -25.80
CA ALA A 681 -9.99 -13.64 -24.44
C ALA A 681 -9.00 -12.47 -24.41
N GLY A 682 -9.15 -11.59 -23.42
CA GLY A 682 -8.22 -10.49 -23.16
C GLY A 682 -8.35 -9.30 -24.11
N VAL A 683 -7.28 -8.53 -24.23
CA VAL A 683 -7.22 -7.29 -25.02
C VAL A 683 -6.03 -7.37 -25.98
N GLU A 684 -6.28 -7.09 -27.25
CA GLU A 684 -5.28 -7.01 -28.31
C GLU A 684 -5.16 -5.55 -28.77
N VAL A 685 -3.96 -4.98 -28.71
CA VAL A 685 -3.65 -3.62 -29.17
C VAL A 685 -2.87 -3.72 -30.47
N ARG A 686 -3.39 -3.20 -31.58
CA ARG A 686 -2.84 -3.28 -32.94
C ARG A 686 -2.18 -1.99 -33.40
#